data_c34ae62883de862d0b653e74ba79152c
#
_entry.id   c34ae62883de862d0b653e74ba79152c
#
_cell.length_a   1.000
_cell.length_b   1.000
_cell.length_c   1.000
_cell.angle_alpha   90.00
_cell.angle_beta   90.00
_cell.angle_gamma   90.00
#
_symmetry.space_group_name_H-M   'P 1'
#
loop_
_entity.id
_entity.type
_entity.pdbx_description
1 polymer ?
#
loop_
_entity_poly.entity_id
_entity_poly.type
_entity_poly.pdbx_seq_one_letter_code
_entity_poly.pdbx_strand_id
1 'polypeptide(L)'
;ADLPATAIRSLHHAPAWPGDADDVVVQATIVPVTGPVTEATLFYRVQDGAEVAVPMTAGPEGQVAVIPAAAAAPGQMIRWRVAVTAGGVASRWPLNRNAVTALPLYEGTTVRQTASTRLPLYEVFVPGYQIPASASGPFHAADSDGGTRGAFAWNGVLHDNVLFRIKGTTSRYLRKRSHRVEFNPGHEFAWSGSEPGLRELNLNSEYVDPAYCRQYLSLWMQRDSGGVGAPHFPVRVHMNGGFWQLAFHTMAADRELLRNNGLDDRGALYKQVGQLTPGSPEKENRTWESNADYNAFADAIRETRPLAQRAAGLMDHADAAAVINYIAVARLTQEADDVWANMVLFRDSEDTLLWRPIPFDLNLSFGQLFHDGQTWNTVVHGNMDNNKSHPLYGSSVCRPQYPNNPSYNGWWNRLYDAVIQHPATRAMLLRRMRTLLDRFYGPPGTAYAERGLENKLDALWADIAPEAVLDRATWGWAPVNPTTGSFGVYGLGNVAPGQAINDVKNLYLAQRRDHFYTKHSIANASLATGLTNATKAGIPDAQAATAAPVFGVIEFNPAGGNQDHEFIELRNAGPEAIDVSGWELSGGVRDTLDPGTVIPAAAALYLTPDIAAFRGRSVSPKAGEALLVQGNYDGHLSNAGETLVLRRPDGSVAATASYVGSLSPAQQWLAISELAYDPKPDGTAEFIELVNLSPSETLELEGIRFSAGIDFAFSGSAIRSLPPGGRVLIVRSLSAFAAAYGAGLPVAGVFANGSRLDNAGERIKLEDAESSTIFDFSYAPVFPWPGEGVLVAAPPAIGEAANDPVRWRLPVDPAGSPGRSDAVAFSGSDAADFLAYAMGGQTEVRLVGGEVAGSPDFLLEFRRSLGADAAVGIPQGSADLGTWSHEGFVRESELRDPVRPGLSVVRYRIPAATGRQYFRVQWHRR
;
A
#
# COMPACT_ATOMS: atom_id res chain seq x y z
N ALA A 1 -14.11 18.75 -32.21
CA ALA A 1 -12.89 19.35 -31.68
C ALA A 1 -11.85 19.33 -32.80
N ASP A 2 -11.44 20.51 -33.27
CA ASP A 2 -10.42 20.64 -34.28
C ASP A 2 -9.11 20.09 -33.76
N LEU A 3 -8.48 19.19 -34.52
CA LEU A 3 -7.17 18.67 -34.18
C LEU A 3 -6.16 19.83 -34.24
N PRO A 4 -5.22 19.91 -33.28
CA PRO A 4 -4.20 20.95 -33.31
C PRO A 4 -3.34 20.81 -34.56
N ALA A 5 -2.96 21.95 -35.15
CA ALA A 5 -2.15 22.00 -36.38
C ALA A 5 -0.78 21.33 -36.22
N THR A 6 -0.32 21.19 -35.00
CA THR A 6 0.94 20.50 -34.65
C THR A 6 0.77 19.73 -33.33
N ALA A 7 1.49 18.62 -33.20
CA ALA A 7 1.70 17.93 -31.94
C ALA A 7 3.08 18.32 -31.40
N ILE A 8 3.15 18.97 -30.26
CA ILE A 8 4.38 19.07 -29.46
C ILE A 8 4.44 17.79 -28.64
N ARG A 9 5.38 16.87 -28.98
CA ARG A 9 5.47 15.52 -28.41
C ARG A 9 6.21 15.48 -27.09
N SER A 10 7.24 16.29 -26.97
CA SER A 10 8.03 16.42 -25.76
C SER A 10 8.53 17.85 -25.62
N LEU A 11 8.63 18.29 -24.40
CA LEU A 11 9.26 19.54 -24.02
C LEU A 11 10.21 19.23 -22.88
N HIS A 12 11.49 19.44 -23.09
CA HIS A 12 12.53 19.20 -22.10
C HIS A 12 13.32 20.47 -21.86
N HIS A 13 13.90 20.58 -20.67
CA HIS A 13 14.87 21.64 -20.39
C HIS A 13 16.10 21.07 -19.69
N ALA A 14 17.23 21.72 -19.89
CA ALA A 14 18.48 21.38 -19.23
C ALA A 14 19.22 22.65 -18.79
N PRO A 15 19.85 22.64 -17.60
CA PRO A 15 19.80 21.57 -16.59
C PRO A 15 18.41 21.47 -15.94
N ALA A 16 18.08 20.28 -15.38
CA ALA A 16 16.78 20.05 -14.74
C ALA A 16 16.51 21.01 -13.57
N TRP A 17 17.55 21.41 -12.87
CA TRP A 17 17.51 22.42 -11.81
C TRP A 17 18.70 23.40 -11.97
N PRO A 18 18.51 24.50 -12.70
CA PRO A 18 19.59 25.44 -13.01
C PRO A 18 20.10 26.18 -11.79
N GLY A 19 21.42 26.35 -11.70
CA GLY A 19 22.06 27.29 -10.79
C GLY A 19 22.07 28.72 -11.34
N ASP A 20 22.67 29.64 -10.63
CA ASP A 20 22.73 31.08 -10.97
C ASP A 20 23.60 31.42 -12.22
N ALA A 21 24.48 30.48 -12.60
CA ALA A 21 25.35 30.63 -13.78
C ALA A 21 24.92 29.77 -14.97
N ASP A 22 23.80 29.03 -14.84
CA ASP A 22 23.34 28.09 -15.86
C ASP A 22 22.30 28.73 -16.80
N ASP A 23 22.57 28.68 -18.10
CA ASP A 23 21.53 28.95 -19.08
C ASP A 23 20.50 27.80 -19.08
N VAL A 24 19.22 28.13 -19.28
CA VAL A 24 18.17 27.10 -19.41
C VAL A 24 17.91 26.85 -20.89
N VAL A 25 18.36 25.70 -21.35
CA VAL A 25 18.12 25.25 -22.74
C VAL A 25 16.77 24.55 -22.78
N VAL A 26 15.81 25.12 -23.51
CA VAL A 26 14.48 24.53 -23.72
C VAL A 26 14.41 23.90 -25.10
N GLN A 27 14.05 22.62 -25.13
CA GLN A 27 13.96 21.83 -26.35
C GLN A 27 12.54 21.28 -26.54
N ALA A 28 12.01 21.44 -27.77
CA ALA A 28 10.67 20.99 -28.15
C ALA A 28 10.74 20.06 -29.37
N THR A 29 10.20 18.84 -29.23
CA THR A 29 9.98 17.96 -30.38
C THR A 29 8.60 18.27 -31.00
N ILE A 30 8.59 18.77 -32.22
CA ILE A 30 7.40 19.23 -32.89
C ILE A 30 7.11 18.34 -34.11
N VAL A 31 5.90 17.75 -34.16
CA VAL A 31 5.42 16.94 -35.28
C VAL A 31 4.34 17.76 -36.00
N PRO A 32 4.60 18.28 -37.19
CA PRO A 32 3.61 19.02 -37.93
C PRO A 32 2.49 18.09 -38.44
N VAL A 33 1.24 18.49 -38.27
CA VAL A 33 0.06 17.72 -38.69
C VAL A 33 -0.58 18.32 -39.96
N THR A 34 -0.63 19.66 -40.04
CA THR A 34 -1.36 20.36 -41.11
C THR A 34 -0.47 21.01 -42.18
N GLY A 35 0.85 20.94 -42.03
CA GLY A 35 1.82 21.56 -42.95
C GLY A 35 3.16 21.82 -42.28
N PRO A 36 4.18 22.30 -42.99
CA PRO A 36 5.48 22.57 -42.40
C PRO A 36 5.41 23.63 -41.30
N VAL A 37 6.27 23.49 -40.31
CA VAL A 37 6.46 24.51 -39.30
C VAL A 37 7.07 25.74 -39.94
N THR A 38 6.38 26.88 -39.83
CA THR A 38 6.84 28.17 -40.36
C THR A 38 7.43 29.06 -39.29
N GLU A 39 7.01 28.86 -38.02
CA GLU A 39 7.50 29.62 -36.89
C GLU A 39 7.41 28.76 -35.61
N ALA A 40 8.46 28.82 -34.77
CA ALA A 40 8.48 28.28 -33.42
C ALA A 40 9.11 29.31 -32.49
N THR A 41 8.40 29.70 -31.45
CA THR A 41 8.84 30.73 -30.50
C THR A 41 8.63 30.29 -29.09
N LEU A 42 9.69 30.37 -28.28
CA LEU A 42 9.64 30.24 -26.83
C LEU A 42 9.25 31.60 -26.22
N PHE A 43 8.22 31.63 -25.43
CA PHE A 43 7.87 32.78 -24.59
C PHE A 43 8.17 32.42 -23.15
N TYR A 44 9.11 33.14 -22.52
CA TYR A 44 9.40 32.94 -21.11
C TYR A 44 9.13 34.18 -20.29
N ARG A 45 8.93 34.00 -19.01
CA ARG A 45 8.79 35.09 -18.01
C ARG A 45 9.42 34.68 -16.68
N VAL A 46 9.95 35.65 -15.94
CA VAL A 46 10.48 35.46 -14.60
C VAL A 46 9.46 35.96 -13.60
N GLN A 47 9.14 35.11 -12.64
CA GLN A 47 8.06 35.39 -11.68
C GLN A 47 6.74 35.70 -12.43
N ASP A 48 6.12 36.84 -12.12
CA ASP A 48 4.91 37.34 -12.76
C ASP A 48 5.18 38.50 -13.74
N GLY A 49 6.45 38.63 -14.18
CA GLY A 49 6.86 39.66 -15.14
C GLY A 49 6.28 39.47 -16.55
N ALA A 50 6.61 40.40 -17.46
CA ALA A 50 6.21 40.30 -18.85
C ALA A 50 6.87 39.13 -19.56
N GLU A 51 6.19 38.59 -20.60
CA GLU A 51 6.78 37.57 -21.47
C GLU A 51 7.88 38.17 -22.37
N VAL A 52 8.97 37.41 -22.50
CA VAL A 52 10.07 37.66 -23.43
C VAL A 52 10.01 36.57 -24.50
N ALA A 53 9.97 36.97 -25.75
CA ALA A 53 9.93 36.07 -26.91
C ALA A 53 11.34 35.73 -27.38
N VAL A 54 11.63 34.45 -27.58
CA VAL A 54 12.90 33.93 -28.11
C VAL A 54 12.57 33.00 -29.27
N PRO A 55 12.97 33.34 -30.51
CA PRO A 55 12.82 32.41 -31.64
C PRO A 55 13.54 31.10 -31.38
N MET A 56 12.88 29.98 -31.65
CA MET A 56 13.51 28.65 -31.56
C MET A 56 14.20 28.31 -32.89
N THR A 57 15.33 27.65 -32.79
CA THR A 57 16.10 27.19 -33.97
C THR A 57 16.13 25.67 -34.02
N ALA A 58 16.32 25.12 -35.22
CA ALA A 58 16.43 23.68 -35.43
C ALA A 58 17.71 23.15 -34.73
N GLY A 59 17.52 22.15 -33.85
CA GLY A 59 18.57 21.40 -33.17
C GLY A 59 18.54 19.91 -33.54
N PRO A 60 19.45 19.11 -32.99
CA PRO A 60 19.57 17.68 -33.35
C PRO A 60 18.30 16.87 -33.07
N GLU A 61 17.54 17.22 -32.03
CA GLU A 61 16.39 16.47 -31.54
C GLU A 61 15.11 17.31 -31.54
N GLY A 62 15.05 18.43 -32.30
CA GLY A 62 13.87 19.29 -32.36
C GLY A 62 14.20 20.78 -32.40
N GLN A 63 13.28 21.61 -31.97
CA GLN A 63 13.46 23.06 -31.86
C GLN A 63 14.05 23.47 -30.54
N VAL A 64 15.05 24.34 -30.49
CA VAL A 64 15.78 24.73 -29.29
C VAL A 64 15.77 26.25 -29.10
N ALA A 65 15.61 26.70 -27.87
CA ALA A 65 15.85 28.10 -27.46
C ALA A 65 16.57 28.14 -26.11
N VAL A 66 17.26 29.21 -25.85
CA VAL A 66 18.06 29.42 -24.62
C VAL A 66 17.48 30.58 -23.84
N ILE A 67 17.21 30.36 -22.54
CA ILE A 67 16.94 31.42 -21.59
C ILE A 67 18.25 31.69 -20.86
N PRO A 68 18.85 32.90 -20.98
CA PRO A 68 20.16 33.15 -20.40
C PRO A 68 20.13 33.16 -18.87
N ALA A 69 21.21 32.71 -18.23
CA ALA A 69 21.37 32.67 -16.78
C ALA A 69 21.05 34.03 -16.12
N ALA A 70 21.47 35.12 -16.75
CA ALA A 70 21.22 36.48 -16.28
C ALA A 70 19.72 36.89 -16.27
N ALA A 71 18.81 36.07 -16.82
CA ALA A 71 17.39 36.38 -16.82
C ALA A 71 16.75 36.30 -15.45
N ALA A 72 17.23 35.43 -14.56
CA ALA A 72 16.64 35.19 -13.25
C ALA A 72 17.69 34.97 -12.17
N ALA A 73 17.44 35.45 -10.97
CA ALA A 73 18.28 35.26 -9.79
C ALA A 73 17.92 33.99 -9.01
N PRO A 74 18.81 33.48 -8.13
CA PRO A 74 18.52 32.35 -7.24
C PRO A 74 17.23 32.53 -6.46
N GLY A 75 16.40 31.48 -6.42
CA GLY A 75 15.09 31.48 -5.78
C GLY A 75 13.96 32.09 -6.59
N GLN A 76 14.24 32.54 -7.82
CA GLN A 76 13.20 33.00 -8.72
C GLN A 76 12.68 31.85 -9.62
N MET A 77 11.41 31.91 -9.93
CA MET A 77 10.71 31.03 -10.86
C MET A 77 10.86 31.53 -12.29
N ILE A 78 11.22 30.63 -13.20
CA ILE A 78 11.19 30.86 -14.64
C ILE A 78 10.07 29.99 -15.21
N ARG A 79 9.16 30.62 -15.95
CA ARG A 79 8.05 29.91 -16.61
C ARG A 79 8.09 30.16 -18.11
N TRP A 80 7.74 29.16 -18.92
CA TRP A 80 7.72 29.29 -20.36
C TRP A 80 6.57 28.53 -21.02
N ARG A 81 6.26 28.95 -22.22
CA ARG A 81 5.39 28.28 -23.17
C ARG A 81 6.02 28.31 -24.56
N VAL A 82 5.71 27.31 -25.36
CA VAL A 82 6.12 27.28 -26.77
C VAL A 82 4.90 27.54 -27.64
N ALA A 83 5.05 28.45 -28.61
CA ALA A 83 4.05 28.70 -29.65
C ALA A 83 4.65 28.29 -30.99
N VAL A 84 3.84 27.59 -31.79
CA VAL A 84 4.25 27.06 -33.09
C VAL A 84 3.17 27.36 -34.10
N THR A 85 3.57 27.85 -35.29
CA THR A 85 2.69 27.99 -36.45
C THR A 85 3.05 26.97 -37.51
N ALA A 86 2.09 26.17 -37.96
CA ALA A 86 2.24 25.20 -39.04
C ALA A 86 1.00 25.19 -39.94
N GLY A 87 1.22 25.25 -41.26
CA GLY A 87 0.10 25.34 -42.20
C GLY A 87 -0.82 26.55 -41.97
N GLY A 88 -0.30 27.64 -41.41
CA GLY A 88 -1.07 28.86 -41.06
C GLY A 88 -1.90 28.77 -39.80
N VAL A 89 -1.83 27.68 -39.03
CA VAL A 89 -2.55 27.50 -37.76
C VAL A 89 -1.57 27.57 -36.59
N ALA A 90 -1.91 28.35 -35.59
CA ALA A 90 -1.13 28.49 -34.38
C ALA A 90 -1.50 27.43 -33.30
N SER A 91 -0.50 26.86 -32.68
CA SER A 91 -0.61 25.92 -31.56
C SER A 91 0.27 26.38 -30.41
N ARG A 92 -0.07 25.99 -29.20
CA ARG A 92 0.77 26.28 -28.00
C ARG A 92 0.92 25.04 -27.10
N TRP A 93 2.01 25.02 -26.34
CA TRP A 93 2.23 24.07 -25.24
C TRP A 93 2.76 24.82 -24.01
N PRO A 94 2.31 24.55 -22.78
CA PRO A 94 1.23 23.62 -22.45
C PRO A 94 -0.13 24.06 -23.02
N LEU A 95 -0.95 23.08 -23.34
CA LEU A 95 -2.35 23.35 -23.65
C LEU A 95 -3.06 23.86 -22.38
N ASN A 96 -3.93 24.84 -22.54
CA ASN A 96 -4.79 25.26 -21.42
C ASN A 96 -5.83 24.16 -21.15
N ARG A 97 -5.56 23.29 -20.18
CA ARG A 97 -6.46 22.20 -19.79
C ARG A 97 -7.45 22.59 -18.68
N ASN A 98 -7.24 23.72 -18.04
CA ASN A 98 -8.10 24.13 -16.93
C ASN A 98 -9.23 25.02 -17.45
N ALA A 99 -10.34 24.39 -17.85
CA ALA A 99 -11.54 25.09 -18.29
C ALA A 99 -12.19 25.95 -17.20
N VAL A 100 -11.90 25.70 -15.93
CA VAL A 100 -12.50 26.40 -14.78
C VAL A 100 -11.83 27.74 -14.54
N THR A 101 -10.50 27.85 -14.72
CA THR A 101 -9.77 29.07 -14.39
C THR A 101 -9.51 29.96 -15.62
N ALA A 102 -9.59 29.42 -16.82
CA ALA A 102 -9.21 30.09 -18.07
C ALA A 102 -7.77 30.68 -18.06
N LEU A 103 -6.96 30.35 -17.04
CA LEU A 103 -5.58 30.81 -16.93
C LEU A 103 -4.65 29.97 -17.81
N PRO A 104 -3.75 30.61 -18.56
CA PRO A 104 -2.77 29.90 -19.35
C PRO A 104 -1.78 29.16 -18.42
N LEU A 105 -1.52 27.87 -18.71
CA LEU A 105 -0.51 27.09 -18.05
C LEU A 105 0.88 27.36 -18.68
N TYR A 106 1.91 27.19 -17.86
CA TYR A 106 3.31 27.26 -18.26
C TYR A 106 4.04 26.01 -17.78
N GLU A 107 5.02 25.59 -18.52
CA GLU A 107 6.13 24.77 -18.00
C GLU A 107 7.11 25.71 -17.28
N GLY A 108 8.03 25.11 -16.50
CA GLY A 108 9.00 25.97 -15.83
C GLY A 108 9.92 25.24 -14.91
N THR A 109 10.79 26.03 -14.27
CA THR A 109 11.72 25.59 -13.24
C THR A 109 11.99 26.74 -12.28
N THR A 110 12.80 26.50 -11.24
CA THR A 110 13.31 27.52 -10.34
C THR A 110 14.83 27.60 -10.45
N VAL A 111 15.40 28.78 -10.28
CA VAL A 111 16.85 28.93 -10.15
C VAL A 111 17.26 28.49 -8.75
N ARG A 112 18.15 27.49 -8.68
CA ARG A 112 18.59 26.89 -7.43
C ARG A 112 19.19 27.94 -6.49
N GLN A 113 18.64 28.01 -5.29
CA GLN A 113 19.15 28.85 -4.22
C GLN A 113 19.91 28.01 -3.19
N THR A 114 20.97 28.58 -2.61
CA THR A 114 21.67 27.96 -1.50
C THR A 114 20.94 28.25 -0.21
N ALA A 115 20.27 27.24 0.35
CA ALA A 115 19.70 27.30 1.68
C ALA A 115 20.49 26.37 2.60
N SER A 116 20.97 26.89 3.74
CA SER A 116 21.60 26.05 4.76
C SER A 116 20.52 25.30 5.52
N THR A 117 20.10 24.14 4.99
CA THR A 117 19.06 23.30 5.58
C THR A 117 19.33 21.84 5.32
N ARG A 118 18.87 20.98 6.23
CA ARG A 118 18.82 19.51 6.02
C ARG A 118 17.45 19.06 5.50
N LEU A 119 16.47 19.98 5.49
CA LEU A 119 15.10 19.65 5.12
C LEU A 119 14.90 19.75 3.61
N PRO A 120 13.96 19.01 3.03
CA PRO A 120 13.47 19.29 1.68
C PRO A 120 13.00 20.75 1.59
N LEU A 121 13.41 21.43 0.51
CA LEU A 121 13.01 22.80 0.24
C LEU A 121 11.84 22.80 -0.74
N TYR A 122 10.70 23.28 -0.27
CA TYR A 122 9.53 23.54 -1.12
C TYR A 122 9.45 25.02 -1.42
N GLU A 123 9.24 25.36 -2.67
CA GLU A 123 9.17 26.72 -3.15
C GLU A 123 7.74 27.03 -3.60
N VAL A 124 7.16 28.08 -3.03
CA VAL A 124 5.79 28.51 -3.31
C VAL A 124 5.84 29.91 -3.88
N PHE A 125 5.11 30.13 -4.95
CA PHE A 125 5.05 31.43 -5.63
C PHE A 125 3.61 31.88 -5.72
N VAL A 126 3.30 33.01 -5.04
CA VAL A 126 1.98 33.61 -5.05
C VAL A 126 2.11 35.10 -5.33
N PRO A 127 1.49 35.60 -6.40
CA PRO A 127 1.57 37.00 -6.77
C PRO A 127 1.14 37.96 -5.64
N GLY A 128 1.95 38.96 -5.38
CA GLY A 128 1.64 40.00 -4.40
C GLY A 128 1.73 39.59 -2.93
N TYR A 129 2.14 38.37 -2.62
CA TYR A 129 2.34 37.93 -1.24
C TYR A 129 3.63 38.49 -0.65
N GLN A 130 3.55 39.07 0.56
CA GLN A 130 4.68 39.61 1.30
C GLN A 130 4.90 38.90 2.64
N ILE A 131 6.16 38.71 3.04
CA ILE A 131 6.56 38.09 4.31
C ILE A 131 7.10 39.23 5.25
N PRO A 132 6.75 39.29 6.54
CA PRO A 132 5.74 38.49 7.21
C PRO A 132 4.34 38.82 6.74
N ALA A 133 3.49 37.83 6.73
CA ALA A 133 2.12 37.96 6.26
C ALA A 133 1.39 39.07 6.97
N SER A 134 0.94 40.03 6.21
CA SER A 134 -0.11 40.94 6.69
C SER A 134 -1.38 40.12 6.92
N ALA A 135 -2.16 40.45 7.93
CA ALA A 135 -3.42 39.78 8.21
C ALA A 135 -4.48 39.94 7.09
N SER A 136 -4.13 40.61 6.01
CA SER A 136 -5.00 40.93 4.88
C SER A 136 -4.33 40.62 3.55
N GLY A 137 -4.28 39.39 3.17
CA GLY A 137 -3.81 38.95 1.84
C GLY A 137 -4.55 37.73 1.37
N PRO A 138 -4.42 37.32 0.10
CA PRO A 138 -5.16 36.19 -0.46
C PRO A 138 -4.94 34.86 0.28
N PHE A 139 -3.82 34.72 0.99
CA PHE A 139 -3.54 33.57 1.88
C PHE A 139 -4.15 33.70 3.29
N HIS A 140 -4.77 34.84 3.61
CA HIS A 140 -5.26 35.14 4.96
C HIS A 140 -6.76 35.42 5.03
N ALA A 141 -7.47 35.38 3.93
CA ALA A 141 -8.93 35.38 3.97
C ALA A 141 -9.43 34.18 4.75
N ALA A 142 -9.92 34.37 5.96
CA ALA A 142 -10.31 33.34 6.92
C ALA A 142 -11.43 32.44 6.43
N ASP A 143 -12.14 32.82 5.43
CA ASP A 143 -13.38 32.26 4.88
C ASP A 143 -13.29 31.89 3.40
N SER A 144 -12.14 31.98 2.74
CA SER A 144 -12.04 31.59 1.34
C SER A 144 -11.79 30.10 1.19
N ASP A 145 -12.85 29.35 1.08
CA ASP A 145 -12.78 28.01 0.49
C ASP A 145 -12.43 28.05 -1.02
N GLY A 146 -12.49 29.25 -1.62
CA GLY A 146 -12.08 29.52 -2.99
C GLY A 146 -10.58 29.38 -3.27
N GLY A 147 -9.75 29.60 -2.24
CA GLY A 147 -8.30 29.50 -2.35
C GLY A 147 -7.64 30.56 -3.22
N THR A 148 -6.34 30.41 -3.43
CA THR A 148 -5.50 31.28 -4.26
C THR A 148 -4.67 30.46 -5.22
N ARG A 149 -4.56 30.90 -6.47
CA ARG A 149 -3.70 30.24 -7.47
C ARG A 149 -2.28 30.78 -7.40
N GLY A 150 -1.32 29.87 -7.58
CA GLY A 150 0.11 30.17 -7.62
C GLY A 150 0.89 29.05 -8.27
N ALA A 151 2.17 28.96 -8.00
CA ALA A 151 3.01 27.85 -8.44
C ALA A 151 3.70 27.20 -7.23
N PHE A 152 4.01 25.92 -7.37
CA PHE A 152 4.74 25.12 -6.40
C PHE A 152 5.93 24.47 -7.11
N ALA A 153 7.11 24.47 -6.48
CA ALA A 153 8.26 23.81 -7.05
C ALA A 153 9.03 23.01 -5.99
N TRP A 154 9.65 21.94 -6.46
CA TRP A 154 10.54 21.09 -5.69
C TRP A 154 11.61 20.49 -6.60
N ASN A 155 12.88 20.64 -6.20
CA ASN A 155 14.03 20.14 -6.97
C ASN A 155 14.02 20.57 -8.45
N GLY A 156 13.59 21.79 -8.72
CA GLY A 156 13.53 22.35 -10.08
C GLY A 156 12.28 21.94 -10.87
N VAL A 157 11.49 21.00 -10.40
CA VAL A 157 10.19 20.64 -11.03
C VAL A 157 9.13 21.65 -10.61
N LEU A 158 8.55 22.34 -11.56
CA LEU A 158 7.54 23.35 -11.35
C LEU A 158 6.13 22.82 -11.64
N HIS A 159 5.22 23.02 -10.72
CA HIS A 159 3.79 22.82 -10.89
C HIS A 159 3.12 24.19 -10.97
N ASP A 160 2.72 24.61 -12.16
CA ASP A 160 2.10 25.91 -12.40
C ASP A 160 0.60 25.87 -12.09
N ASN A 161 0.04 27.00 -11.71
CA ASN A 161 -1.40 27.22 -11.49
C ASN A 161 -2.02 26.22 -10.48
N VAL A 162 -1.28 25.84 -9.45
CA VAL A 162 -1.80 25.03 -8.34
C VAL A 162 -2.73 25.88 -7.46
N LEU A 163 -3.68 25.23 -6.79
CA LEU A 163 -4.59 25.90 -5.88
C LEU A 163 -4.13 25.74 -4.44
N PHE A 164 -3.92 26.82 -3.75
CA PHE A 164 -3.64 26.86 -2.31
C PHE A 164 -4.91 27.22 -1.55
N ARG A 165 -5.26 26.42 -0.54
CA ARG A 165 -6.38 26.69 0.37
C ARG A 165 -5.90 26.67 1.81
N ILE A 166 -6.54 27.46 2.67
CA ILE A 166 -6.33 27.38 4.11
C ILE A 166 -6.98 26.11 4.64
N LYS A 167 -6.20 25.33 5.39
CA LYS A 167 -6.66 24.08 6.02
C LYS A 167 -6.98 24.30 7.50
N GLY A 168 -7.94 23.52 7.98
CA GLY A 168 -8.34 23.43 9.39
C GLY A 168 -9.59 24.22 9.73
N THR A 169 -10.23 23.85 10.81
CA THR A 169 -11.42 24.52 11.35
C THR A 169 -11.00 25.63 12.32
N THR A 170 -10.31 25.27 13.38
CA THR A 170 -9.84 26.21 14.40
C THR A 170 -8.53 26.90 13.99
N SER A 171 -7.60 26.14 13.44
CA SER A 171 -6.27 26.63 13.04
C SER A 171 -6.30 27.68 11.92
N ARG A 172 -7.40 27.78 11.15
CA ARG A 172 -7.57 28.80 10.10
C ARG A 172 -7.55 30.24 10.61
N TYR A 173 -7.83 30.44 11.90
CA TYR A 173 -7.81 31.77 12.52
C TYR A 173 -6.45 32.14 13.15
N LEU A 174 -5.51 31.22 13.14
CA LEU A 174 -4.16 31.46 13.67
C LEU A 174 -3.33 32.29 12.69
N ARG A 175 -2.30 32.97 13.22
CA ARG A 175 -1.40 33.81 12.42
C ARG A 175 -0.61 32.97 11.43
N LYS A 176 -0.02 31.86 11.85
CA LYS A 176 0.62 30.89 11.02
C LYS A 176 -0.38 29.74 10.72
N ARG A 177 -0.78 29.61 9.47
CA ARG A 177 -1.84 28.69 9.03
C ARG A 177 -1.28 27.47 8.35
N SER A 178 -2.03 26.38 8.39
CA SER A 178 -1.82 25.22 7.55
C SER A 178 -2.49 25.44 6.20
N HIS A 179 -1.89 24.88 5.13
CA HIS A 179 -2.40 25.03 3.78
C HIS A 179 -2.59 23.66 3.12
N ARG A 180 -3.58 23.58 2.26
CA ARG A 180 -3.74 22.49 1.28
C ARG A 180 -3.25 23.02 -0.06
N VAL A 181 -2.46 22.20 -0.76
CA VAL A 181 -2.00 22.45 -2.11
C VAL A 181 -2.68 21.43 -3.02
N GLU A 182 -3.45 21.89 -4.00
CA GLU A 182 -4.14 21.04 -4.96
C GLU A 182 -3.46 21.18 -6.32
N PHE A 183 -2.94 20.05 -6.83
CA PHE A 183 -2.24 19.96 -8.10
C PHE A 183 -3.22 19.71 -9.25
N ASN A 184 -2.86 20.15 -10.44
CA ASN A 184 -3.71 19.97 -11.60
C ASN A 184 -3.71 18.50 -12.07
N PRO A 185 -4.84 17.96 -12.54
CA PRO A 185 -4.89 16.61 -13.10
C PRO A 185 -3.88 16.42 -14.24
N GLY A 186 -3.09 15.33 -14.18
CA GLY A 186 -2.02 15.02 -15.10
C GLY A 186 -0.72 15.82 -14.86
N HIS A 187 -0.65 16.53 -13.72
CA HIS A 187 0.53 17.26 -13.23
C HIS A 187 0.63 17.09 -11.70
N GLU A 188 0.41 15.87 -11.24
CA GLU A 188 0.48 15.49 -9.83
C GLU A 188 1.90 15.68 -9.29
N PHE A 189 2.01 15.92 -8.01
CA PHE A 189 3.28 16.12 -7.31
C PHE A 189 3.96 14.79 -6.95
N ALA A 190 5.01 14.43 -7.65
CA ALA A 190 5.83 13.26 -7.36
C ALA A 190 6.91 13.62 -6.32
N TRP A 191 6.62 13.37 -5.04
CA TRP A 191 7.55 13.64 -3.93
C TRP A 191 8.52 12.49 -3.62
N SER A 192 8.23 11.28 -4.09
CA SER A 192 9.13 10.14 -4.08
C SER A 192 9.14 9.49 -5.47
N GLY A 193 10.27 8.97 -5.88
CA GLY A 193 10.43 8.41 -7.24
C GLY A 193 9.66 7.11 -7.50
N SER A 194 9.01 6.53 -6.47
CA SER A 194 8.33 5.22 -6.55
C SER A 194 6.81 5.30 -6.42
N GLU A 195 6.24 6.49 -6.16
CA GLU A 195 4.81 6.64 -5.88
C GLU A 195 4.07 7.38 -6.99
N PRO A 196 2.80 7.06 -7.23
CA PRO A 196 1.93 7.91 -8.03
C PRO A 196 1.95 9.33 -7.46
N GLY A 197 1.97 10.33 -8.30
CA GLY A 197 1.98 11.71 -7.86
C GLY A 197 0.75 12.05 -6.98
N LEU A 198 0.93 12.98 -6.06
CA LEU A 198 -0.13 13.47 -5.18
C LEU A 198 -0.97 14.52 -5.89
N ARG A 199 -2.28 14.39 -5.81
CA ARG A 199 -3.22 15.43 -6.22
C ARG A 199 -3.41 16.49 -5.14
N GLU A 200 -3.26 16.11 -3.88
CA GLU A 200 -3.36 16.98 -2.72
C GLU A 200 -2.20 16.80 -1.76
N LEU A 201 -1.63 17.90 -1.30
CA LEU A 201 -0.61 17.96 -0.26
C LEU A 201 -1.06 18.90 0.85
N ASN A 202 -0.97 18.47 2.09
CA ASN A 202 -1.12 19.36 3.24
C ASN A 202 0.25 19.85 3.73
N LEU A 203 0.42 21.16 3.85
CA LEU A 203 1.53 21.80 4.53
C LEU A 203 1.04 22.19 5.94
N ASN A 204 1.25 21.30 6.90
CA ASN A 204 0.84 21.53 8.28
C ASN A 204 1.80 22.51 8.97
N SER A 205 1.26 23.49 9.65
CA SER A 205 2.07 24.57 10.26
C SER A 205 2.70 24.20 11.60
N GLU A 206 2.13 23.22 12.31
CA GLU A 206 2.48 22.84 13.68
C GLU A 206 2.65 24.05 14.64
N TYR A 207 1.90 25.15 14.38
CA TYR A 207 2.09 26.43 15.06
C TYR A 207 1.79 26.36 16.54
N VAL A 208 0.83 25.51 16.93
CA VAL A 208 0.39 25.34 18.33
C VAL A 208 1.32 24.44 19.13
N ASP A 209 2.17 23.65 18.48
CA ASP A 209 3.16 22.80 19.13
C ASP A 209 4.54 23.49 19.13
N PRO A 210 5.02 24.02 20.26
CA PRO A 210 6.33 24.64 20.31
C PRO A 210 7.48 23.65 20.12
N ALA A 211 7.25 22.34 20.30
CA ALA A 211 8.21 21.29 20.06
C ALA A 211 8.19 20.76 18.61
N TYR A 212 7.17 21.08 17.80
CA TYR A 212 6.99 20.57 16.43
C TYR A 212 7.01 19.03 16.33
N CYS A 213 6.70 18.31 17.38
CA CYS A 213 6.97 16.88 17.44
C CYS A 213 5.75 16.00 17.64
N ARG A 214 4.63 16.52 18.16
CA ARG A 214 3.53 15.67 18.63
C ARG A 214 2.85 14.90 17.51
N GLN A 215 2.39 15.58 16.49
CA GLN A 215 1.82 14.92 15.32
C GLN A 215 2.86 14.06 14.59
N TYR A 216 4.11 14.52 14.51
CA TYR A 216 5.21 13.78 13.91
C TYR A 216 5.45 12.44 14.62
N LEU A 217 5.53 12.42 15.95
CA LEU A 217 5.72 11.20 16.72
C LEU A 217 4.50 10.28 16.64
N SER A 218 3.29 10.83 16.74
CA SER A 218 2.06 10.04 16.70
C SER A 218 1.88 9.33 15.37
N LEU A 219 2.08 10.01 14.24
CA LEU A 219 2.01 9.41 12.91
C LEU A 219 3.18 8.46 12.65
N TRP A 220 4.38 8.77 13.14
CA TRP A 220 5.50 7.84 13.08
C TRP A 220 5.20 6.56 13.86
N MET A 221 4.69 6.65 15.08
CA MET A 221 4.34 5.46 15.89
C MET A 221 3.25 4.63 15.21
N GLN A 222 2.25 5.25 14.59
CA GLN A 222 1.22 4.54 13.83
C GLN A 222 1.84 3.73 12.67
N ARG A 223 2.67 4.36 11.86
CA ARG A 223 3.33 3.68 10.74
C ARG A 223 4.34 2.65 11.18
N ASP A 224 5.19 2.99 12.15
CA ASP A 224 6.26 2.10 12.63
C ASP A 224 5.69 0.88 13.39
N SER A 225 4.50 1.00 13.99
CA SER A 225 3.78 -0.14 14.56
C SER A 225 3.12 -1.03 13.49
N GLY A 226 3.25 -0.69 12.20
CA GLY A 226 2.61 -1.38 11.07
C GLY A 226 1.18 -0.92 10.78
N GLY A 227 0.71 0.14 11.44
CA GLY A 227 -0.61 0.74 11.18
C GLY A 227 -0.60 1.65 9.95
N VAL A 228 -1.79 1.99 9.48
CA VAL A 228 -1.98 3.00 8.45
C VAL A 228 -1.58 4.37 8.99
N GLY A 229 -0.90 5.17 8.19
CA GLY A 229 -0.56 6.53 8.57
C GLY A 229 -0.08 7.37 7.40
N ALA A 230 -0.41 8.67 7.42
CA ALA A 230 0.09 9.61 6.44
C ALA A 230 1.60 9.81 6.59
N PRO A 231 2.38 9.83 5.49
CA PRO A 231 3.71 10.42 5.51
C PRO A 231 3.64 11.82 6.13
N HIS A 232 4.49 12.06 7.14
CA HIS A 232 4.52 13.33 7.85
C HIS A 232 5.96 13.65 8.24
N PHE A 233 6.56 14.63 7.59
CA PHE A 233 7.96 15.00 7.80
C PHE A 233 8.17 16.50 7.60
N PRO A 234 9.17 17.09 8.28
CA PRO A 234 9.41 18.51 8.21
C PRO A 234 9.96 18.93 6.84
N VAL A 235 9.53 20.09 6.36
CA VAL A 235 9.99 20.73 5.13
C VAL A 235 10.22 22.21 5.38
N ARG A 236 11.26 22.76 4.75
CA ARG A 236 11.46 24.20 4.67
C ARG A 236 10.66 24.73 3.50
N VAL A 237 9.85 25.76 3.74
CA VAL A 237 9.06 26.37 2.68
C VAL A 237 9.51 27.81 2.47
N HIS A 238 9.83 28.13 1.22
CA HIS A 238 10.09 29.49 0.76
C HIS A 238 8.86 30.04 0.03
N MET A 239 8.56 31.29 0.24
CA MET A 239 7.52 32.04 -0.47
C MET A 239 8.19 33.13 -1.30
N ASN A 240 8.00 33.09 -2.63
CA ASN A 240 8.58 34.05 -3.56
C ASN A 240 10.10 34.25 -3.40
N GLY A 241 10.82 33.16 -3.09
CA GLY A 241 12.28 33.14 -2.92
C GLY A 241 12.81 33.36 -1.50
N GLY A 242 11.95 33.74 -0.52
CA GLY A 242 12.35 33.98 0.88
C GLY A 242 11.81 32.92 1.84
N PHE A 243 12.49 32.71 2.98
CA PHE A 243 11.98 31.83 4.03
C PHE A 243 10.57 32.25 4.44
N TRP A 244 9.65 31.31 4.40
CA TRP A 244 8.27 31.54 4.80
C TRP A 244 7.94 30.83 6.10
N GLN A 245 8.11 29.48 6.11
CA GLN A 245 7.81 28.71 7.32
C GLN A 245 8.55 27.35 7.34
N LEU A 246 8.76 26.84 8.53
CA LEU A 246 8.90 25.41 8.79
C LEU A 246 7.49 24.81 8.74
N ALA A 247 7.24 23.93 7.80
CA ALA A 247 5.99 23.19 7.68
C ALA A 247 6.24 21.70 7.73
N PHE A 248 5.17 20.91 7.81
CA PHE A 248 5.24 19.48 7.68
C PHE A 248 4.46 19.04 6.45
N HIS A 249 5.15 18.33 5.55
CA HIS A 249 4.50 17.59 4.47
C HIS A 249 3.60 16.54 5.09
N THR A 250 2.32 16.56 4.77
CA THR A 250 1.35 15.56 5.25
C THR A 250 0.44 15.17 4.10
N MET A 251 0.40 13.90 3.79
CA MET A 251 -0.53 13.38 2.79
C MET A 251 -1.98 13.58 3.25
N ALA A 252 -2.87 13.93 2.34
CA ALA A 252 -4.30 14.03 2.64
C ALA A 252 -4.88 12.64 2.93
N ALA A 253 -5.95 12.58 3.73
CA ALA A 253 -6.69 11.35 3.96
C ALA A 253 -7.67 11.12 2.78
N ASP A 254 -7.16 10.60 1.69
CA ASP A 254 -7.85 10.36 0.43
C ASP A 254 -7.39 9.05 -0.22
N ARG A 255 -7.68 8.86 -1.51
CA ARG A 255 -7.32 7.65 -2.27
C ARG A 255 -5.81 7.44 -2.38
N GLU A 256 -5.04 8.52 -2.46
CA GLU A 256 -3.57 8.45 -2.50
C GLU A 256 -3.01 7.88 -1.20
N LEU A 257 -3.57 8.26 -0.05
CA LEU A 257 -3.18 7.68 1.24
C LEU A 257 -3.48 6.18 1.31
N LEU A 258 -4.62 5.75 0.78
CA LEU A 258 -4.97 4.32 0.75
C LEU A 258 -3.92 3.54 -0.05
N ARG A 259 -3.61 3.97 -1.27
CA ARG A 259 -2.57 3.35 -2.10
C ARG A 259 -1.19 3.34 -1.46
N ASN A 260 -0.80 4.45 -0.82
CA ASN A 260 0.50 4.55 -0.13
C ASN A 260 0.64 3.57 1.04
N ASN A 261 -0.48 3.12 1.59
CA ASN A 261 -0.52 2.14 2.67
C ASN A 261 -0.95 0.73 2.20
N GLY A 262 -0.94 0.47 0.90
CA GLY A 262 -1.30 -0.85 0.34
C GLY A 262 -2.78 -1.23 0.50
N LEU A 263 -3.66 -0.24 0.69
CA LEU A 263 -5.11 -0.45 0.78
C LEU A 263 -5.78 -0.25 -0.57
N ASP A 264 -6.86 -0.97 -0.83
CA ASP A 264 -7.66 -0.77 -2.05
C ASP A 264 -8.29 0.64 -2.06
N ASP A 265 -7.85 1.46 -3.00
CA ASP A 265 -8.33 2.84 -3.14
C ASP A 265 -9.77 2.95 -3.66
N ARG A 266 -10.37 1.82 -4.04
CA ARG A 266 -11.80 1.70 -4.38
C ARG A 266 -12.69 1.50 -3.16
N GLY A 267 -12.12 1.11 -2.00
CA GLY A 267 -12.84 0.97 -0.75
C GLY A 267 -13.46 2.30 -0.27
N ALA A 268 -14.43 2.24 0.61
CA ALA A 268 -15.15 3.42 1.09
C ALA A 268 -14.36 4.14 2.20
N LEU A 269 -14.19 5.46 2.06
CA LEU A 269 -13.49 6.30 3.02
C LEU A 269 -14.44 7.33 3.61
N TYR A 270 -14.58 7.32 4.94
CA TYR A 270 -15.46 8.19 5.71
C TYR A 270 -14.67 9.11 6.63
N LYS A 271 -14.90 10.41 6.48
CA LYS A 271 -14.31 11.45 7.35
C LYS A 271 -15.31 11.91 8.39
N GLN A 272 -14.80 12.54 9.44
CA GLN A 272 -15.59 13.16 10.50
C GLN A 272 -16.60 12.21 11.14
N VAL A 273 -16.21 10.96 11.32
CA VAL A 273 -17.10 9.92 11.88
C VAL A 273 -17.44 10.14 13.35
N GLY A 274 -16.73 11.04 14.01
CA GLY A 274 -16.98 11.42 15.41
C GLY A 274 -16.99 10.21 16.34
N GLN A 275 -18.05 10.14 17.15
CA GLN A 275 -18.23 9.06 18.15
C GLN A 275 -18.74 7.74 17.55
N LEU A 276 -18.76 7.62 16.24
CA LEU A 276 -19.28 6.45 15.51
C LEU A 276 -20.78 6.19 15.79
N THR A 277 -21.58 7.24 15.71
CA THR A 277 -23.05 7.13 15.77
C THR A 277 -23.65 7.04 14.38
N PRO A 278 -24.82 6.35 14.23
CA PRO A 278 -25.55 6.38 12.97
C PRO A 278 -25.82 7.80 12.49
N GLY A 279 -25.67 8.02 11.21
CA GLY A 279 -25.82 9.34 10.60
C GLY A 279 -25.36 9.35 9.15
N SER A 280 -24.93 10.53 8.70
CA SER A 280 -24.41 10.75 7.36
C SER A 280 -23.04 11.42 7.45
N PRO A 281 -21.99 10.68 7.86
CA PRO A 281 -20.64 11.23 7.83
C PRO A 281 -20.22 11.57 6.40
N GLU A 282 -19.26 12.45 6.27
CA GLU A 282 -18.70 12.83 4.98
C GLU A 282 -18.02 11.62 4.33
N LYS A 283 -18.47 11.26 3.12
CA LYS A 283 -17.91 10.17 2.32
C LYS A 283 -16.99 10.77 1.24
N GLU A 284 -15.70 10.46 1.31
CA GLU A 284 -14.69 11.03 0.44
C GLU A 284 -14.70 10.44 -0.98
N ASN A 285 -15.02 9.15 -1.06
CA ASN A 285 -15.14 8.41 -2.31
C ASN A 285 -16.42 7.59 -2.31
N ARG A 286 -16.79 6.92 -3.41
CA ARG A 286 -18.04 6.14 -3.55
C ARG A 286 -19.27 6.95 -3.13
N THR A 287 -19.28 8.25 -3.46
CA THR A 287 -20.36 9.18 -3.08
C THR A 287 -21.72 8.87 -3.72
N TRP A 288 -21.73 7.95 -4.69
CA TRP A 288 -22.96 7.40 -5.30
C TRP A 288 -23.67 6.38 -4.42
N GLU A 289 -23.02 5.85 -3.38
CA GLU A 289 -23.60 4.91 -2.43
C GLU A 289 -24.18 5.63 -1.21
N SER A 290 -25.17 5.00 -0.57
CA SER A 290 -25.68 5.49 0.71
C SER A 290 -24.71 5.19 1.86
N ASN A 291 -24.99 5.73 3.06
CA ASN A 291 -24.22 5.44 4.28
C ASN A 291 -24.79 4.22 5.04
N ALA A 292 -25.50 3.30 4.36
CA ALA A 292 -26.15 2.15 5.00
C ALA A 292 -25.13 1.20 5.66
N ASP A 293 -23.97 0.98 5.02
CA ASP A 293 -22.86 0.19 5.53
C ASP A 293 -22.26 0.77 6.81
N TYR A 294 -21.99 2.08 6.84
CA TYR A 294 -21.54 2.79 8.03
C TYR A 294 -22.56 2.67 9.17
N ASN A 295 -23.84 2.88 8.89
CA ASN A 295 -24.89 2.80 9.89
C ASN A 295 -25.06 1.37 10.44
N ALA A 296 -24.89 0.35 9.60
CA ALA A 296 -24.93 -1.06 10.02
C ALA A 296 -23.76 -1.37 10.99
N PHE A 297 -22.55 -0.93 10.67
CA PHE A 297 -21.42 -1.11 11.57
C PHE A 297 -21.58 -0.34 12.88
N ALA A 298 -21.96 0.93 12.84
CA ALA A 298 -22.21 1.73 14.02
C ALA A 298 -23.32 1.14 14.93
N ASP A 299 -24.31 0.47 14.33
CA ASP A 299 -25.36 -0.23 15.08
C ASP A 299 -24.88 -1.57 15.65
N ALA A 300 -24.03 -2.31 14.93
CA ALA A 300 -23.50 -3.59 15.39
C ALA A 300 -22.74 -3.47 16.71
N ILE A 301 -22.02 -2.36 16.91
CA ILE A 301 -21.22 -2.07 18.12
C ILE A 301 -21.88 -1.06 19.07
N ARG A 302 -23.19 -0.80 18.90
CA ARG A 302 -23.93 0.19 19.69
C ARG A 302 -23.93 -0.14 21.19
N GLU A 303 -23.72 0.89 22.03
CA GLU A 303 -23.61 0.82 23.49
C GLU A 303 -24.81 0.16 24.22
N THR A 304 -26.00 0.18 23.60
CA THR A 304 -27.21 -0.44 24.17
C THR A 304 -27.33 -1.94 23.91
N ARG A 305 -26.47 -2.50 23.02
CA ARG A 305 -26.42 -3.95 22.79
C ARG A 305 -25.74 -4.67 23.94
N PRO A 306 -26.11 -5.92 24.24
CA PRO A 306 -25.37 -6.77 25.16
C PRO A 306 -23.88 -6.85 24.77
N LEU A 307 -23.00 -6.90 25.75
CA LEU A 307 -21.56 -6.85 25.54
C LEU A 307 -21.03 -7.96 24.60
N ALA A 308 -21.57 -9.18 24.72
CA ALA A 308 -21.21 -10.27 23.80
C ALA A 308 -21.63 -10.00 22.34
N GLN A 309 -22.78 -9.37 22.12
CA GLN A 309 -23.20 -8.98 20.77
C GLN A 309 -22.36 -7.85 20.19
N ARG A 310 -21.91 -6.92 21.04
CA ARG A 310 -20.99 -5.87 20.62
C ARG A 310 -19.62 -6.44 20.22
N ALA A 311 -19.14 -7.42 20.99
CA ALA A 311 -17.89 -8.12 20.65
C ALA A 311 -18.02 -8.87 19.31
N ALA A 312 -19.13 -9.58 19.09
CA ALA A 312 -19.40 -10.23 17.81
C ALA A 312 -19.50 -9.20 16.69
N GLY A 313 -20.22 -8.10 16.89
CA GLY A 313 -20.33 -7.01 15.92
C GLY A 313 -18.98 -6.38 15.57
N LEU A 314 -18.09 -6.20 16.55
CA LEU A 314 -16.73 -5.72 16.31
C LEU A 314 -15.94 -6.74 15.46
N MET A 315 -15.91 -8.00 15.87
CA MET A 315 -15.13 -9.04 15.21
C MET A 315 -15.63 -9.35 13.79
N ASP A 316 -16.94 -9.27 13.56
CA ASP A 316 -17.54 -9.59 12.25
C ASP A 316 -17.41 -8.45 11.24
N HIS A 317 -17.30 -7.20 11.69
CA HIS A 317 -17.33 -6.05 10.79
C HIS A 317 -16.03 -5.27 10.76
N ALA A 318 -15.15 -5.39 11.74
CA ALA A 318 -13.91 -4.64 11.79
C ALA A 318 -12.69 -5.55 11.62
N ASP A 319 -11.64 -5.00 11.03
CA ASP A 319 -10.30 -5.55 11.13
C ASP A 319 -9.83 -5.37 12.58
N ALA A 320 -9.99 -6.42 13.37
CA ALA A 320 -9.70 -6.37 14.80
C ALA A 320 -8.23 -6.06 15.09
N ALA A 321 -7.31 -6.56 14.27
CA ALA A 321 -5.88 -6.28 14.41
C ALA A 321 -5.58 -4.80 14.19
N ALA A 322 -6.07 -4.22 13.10
CA ALA A 322 -5.90 -2.79 12.81
C ALA A 322 -6.53 -1.90 13.87
N VAL A 323 -7.72 -2.26 14.37
CA VAL A 323 -8.40 -1.53 15.46
C VAL A 323 -7.57 -1.57 16.74
N ILE A 324 -7.09 -2.74 17.14
CA ILE A 324 -6.27 -2.92 18.35
C ILE A 324 -4.97 -2.13 18.25
N ASN A 325 -4.30 -2.21 17.10
CA ASN A 325 -3.05 -1.48 16.86
C ASN A 325 -3.26 0.05 16.94
N TYR A 326 -4.29 0.55 16.23
CA TYR A 326 -4.64 1.97 16.22
C TYR A 326 -4.90 2.50 17.64
N ILE A 327 -5.78 1.83 18.39
CA ILE A 327 -6.14 2.25 19.76
C ILE A 327 -4.93 2.13 20.70
N ALA A 328 -4.09 1.09 20.55
CA ALA A 328 -2.88 0.94 21.36
C ALA A 328 -1.97 2.16 21.19
N VAL A 329 -1.66 2.56 19.96
CA VAL A 329 -0.83 3.75 19.69
C VAL A 329 -1.49 5.01 20.22
N ALA A 330 -2.79 5.22 19.95
CA ALA A 330 -3.51 6.40 20.44
C ALA A 330 -3.48 6.52 21.98
N ARG A 331 -3.57 5.40 22.69
CA ARG A 331 -3.45 5.40 24.17
C ARG A 331 -2.02 5.64 24.67
N LEU A 332 -1.02 5.13 23.94
CA LEU A 332 0.40 5.35 24.27
C LEU A 332 0.80 6.81 24.05
N THR A 333 0.34 7.43 22.97
CA THR A 333 0.59 8.84 22.67
C THR A 333 -0.28 9.80 23.50
N GLN A 334 -1.26 9.26 24.22
CA GLN A 334 -2.26 10.05 24.98
C GLN A 334 -3.05 10.99 24.04
N GLU A 335 -3.40 10.49 22.83
CA GLU A 335 -4.23 11.23 21.88
C GLU A 335 -5.60 11.54 22.52
N ALA A 336 -6.05 12.77 22.40
CA ALA A 336 -7.22 13.25 23.13
C ALA A 336 -8.41 13.63 22.25
N ASP A 337 -8.23 13.74 20.95
CA ASP A 337 -9.28 14.24 20.04
C ASP A 337 -9.79 13.18 19.04
N ASP A 338 -9.08 12.08 18.86
CA ASP A 338 -9.44 10.99 17.94
C ASP A 338 -10.76 10.31 18.31
N VAL A 339 -11.04 10.17 19.59
CA VAL A 339 -12.31 9.60 20.10
C VAL A 339 -13.52 10.48 19.82
N TRP A 340 -13.30 11.72 19.43
CA TRP A 340 -14.35 12.73 19.30
C TRP A 340 -14.51 13.22 17.86
N ALA A 341 -13.44 13.51 17.15
CA ALA A 341 -13.49 14.19 15.85
C ALA A 341 -12.49 13.66 14.81
N ASN A 342 -11.29 13.30 15.22
CA ASN A 342 -10.14 13.14 14.33
C ASN A 342 -9.88 11.65 13.96
N MET A 343 -10.95 10.89 13.74
CA MET A 343 -10.87 9.53 13.19
C MET A 343 -11.48 9.49 11.80
N VAL A 344 -10.78 8.86 10.89
CA VAL A 344 -11.27 8.49 9.58
C VAL A 344 -11.51 6.98 9.58
N LEU A 345 -12.56 6.52 8.93
CA LEU A 345 -12.84 5.10 8.77
C LEU A 345 -12.73 4.72 7.30
N PHE A 346 -12.01 3.66 7.05
CA PHE A 346 -11.94 2.97 5.77
C PHE A 346 -12.71 1.66 5.87
N ARG A 347 -13.48 1.35 4.84
CA ARG A 347 -14.05 0.03 4.61
C ARG A 347 -13.48 -0.53 3.33
N ASP A 348 -12.86 -1.68 3.42
CA ASP A 348 -12.59 -2.48 2.25
C ASP A 348 -13.92 -2.98 1.68
N SER A 349 -14.34 -2.40 0.55
CA SER A 349 -15.68 -2.65 -0.01
C SER A 349 -15.70 -3.70 -1.11
N GLU A 350 -14.53 -4.15 -1.57
CA GLU A 350 -14.41 -5.06 -2.70
C GLU A 350 -13.96 -6.48 -2.29
N ASP A 351 -13.23 -6.58 -1.17
CA ASP A 351 -12.61 -7.83 -0.74
C ASP A 351 -13.09 -8.26 0.66
N THR A 352 -12.44 -7.83 1.72
CA THR A 352 -12.70 -8.32 3.09
C THR A 352 -13.99 -7.80 3.71
N LEU A 353 -14.54 -6.72 3.21
CA LEU A 353 -15.68 -5.97 3.75
C LEU A 353 -15.47 -5.39 5.15
N LEU A 354 -14.25 -5.40 5.67
CA LEU A 354 -13.91 -4.99 7.02
C LEU A 354 -13.64 -3.49 7.14
N TRP A 355 -13.97 -2.98 8.33
CA TRP A 355 -13.71 -1.60 8.72
C TRP A 355 -12.39 -1.47 9.46
N ARG A 356 -11.60 -0.44 9.17
CA ARG A 356 -10.40 -0.06 9.92
C ARG A 356 -10.32 1.44 10.16
N PRO A 357 -9.82 1.88 11.33
CA PRO A 357 -9.56 3.30 11.58
C PRO A 357 -8.28 3.75 10.89
N ILE A 358 -8.30 5.00 10.42
CA ILE A 358 -7.14 5.70 9.87
C ILE A 358 -6.88 6.93 10.74
N PRO A 359 -5.65 7.15 11.23
CA PRO A 359 -5.30 8.30 12.04
C PRO A 359 -5.32 9.59 11.23
N PHE A 360 -5.86 10.62 11.83
CA PHE A 360 -5.95 11.95 11.24
C PHE A 360 -5.85 13.04 12.32
N ASP A 361 -4.98 14.05 12.07
CA ASP A 361 -4.79 15.23 12.92
C ASP A 361 -4.45 14.91 14.39
N LEU A 362 -3.36 14.17 14.60
CA LEU A 362 -2.91 13.68 15.91
C LEU A 362 -2.06 14.69 16.68
N ASN A 363 -2.38 15.97 16.59
CA ASN A 363 -1.60 17.04 17.23
C ASN A 363 -1.89 17.22 18.73
N LEU A 364 -3.01 16.68 19.23
CA LEU A 364 -3.39 16.70 20.64
C LEU A 364 -2.91 15.46 21.38
N SER A 365 -1.61 15.27 21.40
CA SER A 365 -0.94 14.11 21.97
C SER A 365 0.25 14.49 22.84
N PHE A 366 0.90 13.54 23.44
CA PHE A 366 2.10 13.71 24.29
C PHE A 366 1.94 14.86 25.31
N GLY A 367 0.83 14.82 26.06
CA GLY A 367 0.53 15.77 27.14
C GLY A 367 -0.08 17.11 26.69
N GLN A 368 -0.28 17.31 25.40
CA GLN A 368 -1.04 18.47 24.91
C GLN A 368 -2.52 18.07 24.80
N LEU A 369 -3.33 18.58 25.71
CA LEU A 369 -4.74 18.24 25.84
C LEU A 369 -5.62 19.48 25.87
N PHE A 370 -6.83 19.32 25.34
CA PHE A 370 -7.90 20.29 25.52
C PHE A 370 -8.52 20.14 26.90
N HIS A 371 -8.52 21.20 27.69
CA HIS A 371 -9.06 21.18 29.05
C HIS A 371 -10.23 22.14 29.18
N ASP A 372 -11.40 21.67 29.53
CA ASP A 372 -12.62 22.43 29.89
C ASP A 372 -13.06 23.46 28.84
N GLY A 373 -12.68 23.26 27.58
CA GLY A 373 -13.05 24.17 26.49
C GLY A 373 -12.33 25.53 26.51
N GLN A 374 -11.44 25.80 27.48
CA GLN A 374 -10.86 27.12 27.66
C GLN A 374 -9.34 27.17 27.73
N THR A 375 -8.67 26.16 28.19
CA THR A 375 -7.22 26.15 28.32
C THR A 375 -6.62 24.85 27.90
N TRP A 376 -5.50 24.93 27.21
CA TRP A 376 -4.71 23.79 26.84
C TRP A 376 -3.72 23.46 27.94
N ASN A 377 -3.64 22.20 28.28
CA ASN A 377 -2.66 21.80 29.22
C ASN A 377 -1.27 21.72 28.57
N THR A 378 -0.27 21.88 29.40
CA THR A 378 1.12 21.98 28.98
C THR A 378 1.72 20.61 28.72
N VAL A 379 2.99 20.59 28.33
CA VAL A 379 3.81 19.42 28.04
C VAL A 379 3.62 18.25 28.99
N VAL A 380 3.48 18.54 30.27
CA VAL A 380 3.18 17.56 31.30
C VAL A 380 1.78 17.81 31.78
N HIS A 381 0.90 16.88 31.57
CA HIS A 381 -0.38 16.90 32.24
C HIS A 381 -0.13 16.87 33.75
N GLY A 382 -0.50 17.94 34.46
CA GLY A 382 -0.12 18.17 35.85
C GLY A 382 -0.53 17.07 36.85
N ASN A 383 -1.39 16.15 36.44
CA ASN A 383 -1.77 14.99 37.23
C ASN A 383 -1.85 13.76 36.36
N MET A 384 -0.77 12.99 36.34
CA MET A 384 -0.68 11.70 35.61
C MET A 384 -1.62 10.63 36.14
N ASP A 385 -2.32 10.92 37.26
CA ASP A 385 -3.21 9.98 37.94
C ASP A 385 -4.69 10.30 37.73
N ASN A 386 -5.01 11.27 36.92
CA ASN A 386 -6.39 11.60 36.61
C ASN A 386 -6.97 10.76 35.46
N ASN A 387 -8.27 10.90 35.22
CA ASN A 387 -9.00 10.17 34.17
C ASN A 387 -8.53 10.50 32.73
N LYS A 388 -7.77 11.57 32.53
CA LYS A 388 -7.22 11.94 31.22
C LYS A 388 -5.95 11.18 30.88
N SER A 389 -5.23 10.70 31.90
CA SER A 389 -3.96 10.00 31.75
C SER A 389 -4.08 8.47 31.85
N HIS A 390 -5.22 7.95 32.28
CA HIS A 390 -5.41 6.52 32.41
C HIS A 390 -5.22 5.80 31.06
N PRO A 391 -4.41 4.73 30.97
CA PRO A 391 -4.12 4.00 29.73
C PRO A 391 -5.36 3.45 29.00
N LEU A 392 -6.29 2.93 29.77
CA LEU A 392 -7.65 2.66 29.31
C LEU A 392 -8.46 3.89 29.69
N TYR A 393 -9.27 4.38 28.80
CA TYR A 393 -9.99 5.58 29.12
C TYR A 393 -11.21 5.35 30.05
N GLY A 394 -11.55 6.31 30.84
CA GLY A 394 -12.74 6.33 31.66
C GLY A 394 -13.78 7.33 31.14
N SER A 395 -14.88 7.48 31.85
CA SER A 395 -16.07 8.23 31.45
C SER A 395 -15.91 9.73 31.13
N SER A 396 -14.76 10.32 31.45
CA SER A 396 -14.55 11.76 31.29
C SER A 396 -13.16 12.12 30.76
N VAL A 397 -12.55 11.18 30.03
CA VAL A 397 -11.12 11.26 29.71
C VAL A 397 -10.77 12.46 28.85
N CYS A 398 -11.44 12.64 27.75
CA CYS A 398 -10.98 13.60 26.73
C CYS A 398 -11.71 14.94 26.80
N ARG A 399 -13.00 14.93 27.19
CA ARG A 399 -13.82 16.15 27.27
C ARG A 399 -14.70 16.15 28.51
N PRO A 400 -14.20 16.63 29.62
CA PRO A 400 -14.96 16.68 30.88
C PRO A 400 -16.30 17.43 30.79
N GLN A 401 -16.45 18.36 29.86
CA GLN A 401 -17.71 19.07 29.65
C GLN A 401 -18.85 18.19 29.13
N TYR A 402 -18.54 16.98 28.67
CA TYR A 402 -19.55 16.03 28.18
C TYR A 402 -19.59 14.70 28.99
N PRO A 403 -19.34 14.72 30.30
CA PRO A 403 -19.21 13.47 31.08
C PRO A 403 -20.49 12.65 31.12
N ASN A 404 -21.63 13.25 30.78
CA ASN A 404 -22.96 12.66 30.87
C ASN A 404 -23.68 12.79 29.51
N ASN A 405 -23.02 12.58 28.39
CA ASN A 405 -23.71 12.52 27.13
C ASN A 405 -24.73 11.38 27.18
N PRO A 406 -26.03 11.65 27.22
CA PRO A 406 -27.05 10.60 27.37
C PRO A 406 -27.08 9.61 26.21
N SER A 407 -26.53 9.99 25.05
CA SER A 407 -26.38 9.11 23.90
C SER A 407 -25.31 8.03 24.08
N TYR A 408 -24.42 8.20 25.08
CA TYR A 408 -23.28 7.31 25.31
C TYR A 408 -23.20 6.73 26.71
N ASN A 409 -24.18 6.96 27.58
CA ASN A 409 -24.14 6.48 28.95
C ASN A 409 -22.79 6.78 29.66
N GLY A 410 -22.20 7.91 29.35
CA GLY A 410 -20.89 8.33 29.87
C GLY A 410 -19.66 7.88 29.11
N TRP A 411 -19.80 7.13 28.03
CA TRP A 411 -18.73 6.65 27.17
C TRP A 411 -18.55 7.59 25.96
N TRP A 412 -17.39 7.50 25.31
CA TRP A 412 -16.96 8.52 24.34
C TRP A 412 -17.12 8.11 22.89
N ASN A 413 -16.76 6.88 22.56
CA ASN A 413 -16.67 6.40 21.20
C ASN A 413 -17.04 4.91 21.16
N ARG A 414 -17.90 4.51 20.27
CA ARG A 414 -18.40 3.13 20.20
C ARG A 414 -17.32 2.12 19.87
N LEU A 415 -16.34 2.49 19.04
CA LEU A 415 -15.25 1.60 18.67
C LEU A 415 -14.32 1.35 19.89
N TYR A 416 -13.93 2.42 20.56
CA TYR A 416 -13.14 2.31 21.81
C TYR A 416 -13.88 1.54 22.89
N ASP A 417 -15.14 1.81 23.05
CA ASP A 417 -15.97 1.15 24.06
C ASP A 417 -16.13 -0.34 23.77
N ALA A 418 -16.31 -0.73 22.52
CA ALA A 418 -16.41 -2.14 22.12
C ALA A 418 -15.13 -2.91 22.43
N VAL A 419 -13.96 -2.27 22.26
CA VAL A 419 -12.66 -2.88 22.59
C VAL A 419 -12.42 -2.90 24.11
N ILE A 420 -12.62 -1.78 24.79
CA ILE A 420 -12.17 -1.61 26.18
C ILE A 420 -13.11 -2.32 27.16
N GLN A 421 -14.41 -2.33 26.93
CA GLN A 421 -15.37 -2.92 27.86
C GLN A 421 -15.35 -4.45 27.87
N HIS A 422 -15.13 -5.07 26.72
CA HIS A 422 -15.11 -6.54 26.64
C HIS A 422 -13.76 -7.09 27.14
N PRO A 423 -13.71 -8.08 28.07
CA PRO A 423 -12.48 -8.56 28.69
C PRO A 423 -11.44 -9.09 27.69
N ALA A 424 -11.87 -9.86 26.69
CA ALA A 424 -10.94 -10.45 25.72
C ALA A 424 -10.30 -9.38 24.82
N THR A 425 -11.08 -8.48 24.22
CA THR A 425 -10.54 -7.40 23.36
C THR A 425 -9.71 -6.40 24.15
N ARG A 426 -10.07 -6.15 25.45
CA ARG A 426 -9.23 -5.36 26.34
C ARG A 426 -7.89 -6.05 26.63
N ALA A 427 -7.87 -7.36 26.81
CA ALA A 427 -6.63 -8.11 26.99
C ALA A 427 -5.75 -8.05 25.71
N MET A 428 -6.35 -8.11 24.51
CA MET A 428 -5.65 -7.88 23.26
C MET A 428 -5.01 -6.49 23.23
N LEU A 429 -5.77 -5.47 23.53
CA LEU A 429 -5.28 -4.08 23.56
C LEU A 429 -4.12 -3.92 24.54
N LEU A 430 -4.24 -4.40 25.78
CA LEU A 430 -3.20 -4.27 26.79
C LEU A 430 -1.93 -5.04 26.42
N ARG A 431 -2.05 -6.21 25.81
CA ARG A 431 -0.90 -6.98 25.30
C ARG A 431 -0.20 -6.21 24.16
N ARG A 432 -0.95 -5.70 23.19
CA ARG A 432 -0.39 -4.88 22.11
C ARG A 432 0.26 -3.61 22.66
N MET A 433 -0.37 -2.94 23.58
CA MET A 433 0.23 -1.77 24.25
C MET A 433 1.57 -2.14 24.90
N ARG A 434 1.68 -3.31 25.56
CA ARG A 434 2.95 -3.74 26.16
C ARG A 434 4.03 -3.96 25.11
N THR A 435 3.73 -4.62 24.02
CA THR A 435 4.67 -4.80 22.89
C THR A 435 5.19 -3.46 22.36
N LEU A 436 4.27 -2.52 22.14
CA LEU A 436 4.63 -1.19 21.62
C LEU A 436 5.34 -0.32 22.67
N LEU A 437 5.01 -0.47 23.96
CA LEU A 437 5.74 0.19 25.05
C LEU A 437 7.21 -0.25 25.07
N ASP A 438 7.46 -1.56 24.98
CA ASP A 438 8.82 -2.10 24.98
C ASP A 438 9.62 -1.59 23.76
N ARG A 439 8.97 -1.44 22.62
CA ARG A 439 9.57 -0.90 21.38
C ARG A 439 9.86 0.60 21.45
N PHE A 440 8.90 1.41 21.83
CA PHE A 440 8.97 2.88 21.70
C PHE A 440 9.48 3.59 22.98
N TYR A 441 8.99 3.17 24.13
CA TYR A 441 9.35 3.79 25.40
C TYR A 441 10.58 3.14 26.06
N GLY A 442 10.68 1.81 25.96
CA GLY A 442 11.58 1.00 26.75
C GLY A 442 11.21 0.96 28.25
N PRO A 443 11.44 -0.15 28.97
CA PRO A 443 11.17 -0.25 30.40
C PRO A 443 12.05 0.72 31.21
N PRO A 444 11.68 1.02 32.48
CA PRO A 444 12.54 1.77 33.40
C PRO A 444 13.94 1.13 33.47
N GLY A 445 14.97 1.96 33.39
CA GLY A 445 16.36 1.51 33.32
C GLY A 445 16.95 1.27 31.92
N THR A 446 16.13 1.30 30.87
CA THR A 446 16.62 1.25 29.48
C THR A 446 17.64 2.37 29.21
N ALA A 447 18.77 2.02 28.65
CA ALA A 447 19.82 2.98 28.28
C ALA A 447 19.26 4.03 27.30
N TYR A 448 19.73 5.28 27.42
CA TYR A 448 19.18 6.36 26.58
C TYR A 448 19.28 6.05 25.08
N ALA A 449 20.39 5.47 24.63
CA ALA A 449 20.61 5.10 23.24
C ALA A 449 19.61 4.03 22.69
N GLU A 450 18.91 3.35 23.56
CA GLU A 450 17.93 2.30 23.21
C GLU A 450 16.48 2.79 23.29
N ARG A 451 16.27 4.05 23.72
CA ARG A 451 14.92 4.63 23.86
C ARG A 451 14.42 5.18 22.52
N GLY A 452 13.46 4.52 21.95
CA GLY A 452 12.97 4.83 20.60
C GLY A 452 12.46 6.27 20.45
N LEU A 453 11.62 6.73 21.37
CA LEU A 453 11.00 8.07 21.32
C LEU A 453 12.01 9.20 21.55
N GLU A 454 12.88 9.07 22.55
CA GLU A 454 13.89 10.08 22.83
C GLU A 454 14.88 10.23 21.67
N ASN A 455 15.34 9.12 21.08
CA ASN A 455 16.22 9.13 19.91
C ASN A 455 15.52 9.72 18.68
N LYS A 456 14.24 9.43 18.49
CA LYS A 456 13.46 10.02 17.40
C LYS A 456 13.30 11.53 17.54
N LEU A 457 13.11 12.02 18.75
CA LEU A 457 13.08 13.45 19.07
C LEU A 457 14.43 14.12 18.85
N ASP A 458 15.53 13.48 19.23
CA ASP A 458 16.88 14.01 19.00
C ASP A 458 17.19 14.12 17.50
N ALA A 459 16.80 13.12 16.71
CA ALA A 459 16.93 13.15 15.26
C ALA A 459 16.09 14.29 14.65
N LEU A 460 14.84 14.38 15.05
CA LEU A 460 13.97 15.49 14.58
C LEU A 460 14.58 16.86 14.92
N TRP A 461 15.04 17.04 16.16
CA TRP A 461 15.61 18.31 16.58
C TRP A 461 16.89 18.66 15.81
N ALA A 462 17.74 17.67 15.56
CA ALA A 462 18.97 17.86 14.76
C ALA A 462 18.65 18.37 13.33
N ASP A 463 17.50 17.98 12.79
CA ASP A 463 17.08 18.40 11.44
C ASP A 463 16.39 19.77 11.44
N ILE A 464 15.51 20.06 12.45
CA ILE A 464 14.65 21.25 12.40
C ILE A 464 15.17 22.44 13.22
N ALA A 465 16.20 22.31 14.04
CA ALA A 465 16.57 23.35 15.00
C ALA A 465 16.77 24.74 14.36
N PRO A 466 17.53 24.90 13.24
CA PRO A 466 17.67 26.21 12.63
C PRO A 466 16.35 26.78 12.10
N GLU A 467 15.54 25.94 11.46
CA GLU A 467 14.27 26.29 10.87
C GLU A 467 13.23 26.66 11.94
N ALA A 468 13.21 25.94 13.05
CA ALA A 468 12.31 26.25 14.17
C ALA A 468 12.60 27.62 14.79
N VAL A 469 13.87 28.01 14.87
CA VAL A 469 14.28 29.36 15.32
C VAL A 469 13.82 30.44 14.32
N LEU A 470 14.07 30.20 13.03
CA LEU A 470 13.62 31.13 11.97
C LEU A 470 12.10 31.26 11.93
N ASP A 471 11.40 30.12 12.08
CA ASP A 471 9.94 30.07 12.08
C ASP A 471 9.35 30.90 13.22
N ARG A 472 9.91 30.79 14.43
CA ARG A 472 9.47 31.57 15.57
C ARG A 472 9.83 33.06 15.43
N ALA A 473 10.97 33.37 14.81
CA ALA A 473 11.32 34.76 14.50
C ALA A 473 10.34 35.39 13.49
N THR A 474 9.88 34.62 12.52
CA THR A 474 8.95 35.07 11.47
C THR A 474 7.51 35.18 11.96
N TRP A 475 7.01 34.14 12.66
CA TRP A 475 5.59 34.04 13.01
C TRP A 475 5.26 34.37 14.47
N GLY A 476 6.26 34.35 15.34
CA GLY A 476 6.05 34.46 16.77
C GLY A 476 5.46 33.22 17.40
N TRP A 477 4.78 33.39 18.50
CA TRP A 477 4.17 32.31 19.28
C TRP A 477 2.67 32.25 19.05
N ALA A 478 2.10 31.02 19.09
CA ALA A 478 0.66 30.89 19.15
C ALA A 478 0.12 31.59 20.38
N PRO A 479 -0.97 32.35 20.28
CA PRO A 479 -1.50 33.09 21.41
C PRO A 479 -1.93 32.17 22.53
N VAL A 480 -1.52 32.51 23.76
CA VAL A 480 -2.02 31.88 24.98
C VAL A 480 -3.34 32.57 25.29
N ASN A 481 -4.45 31.86 25.05
CA ASN A 481 -5.80 32.32 25.36
C ASN A 481 -6.28 33.62 24.65
N PRO A 482 -6.96 33.51 23.54
CA PRO A 482 -7.71 34.61 23.03
C PRO A 482 -8.98 34.80 23.87
N THR A 483 -9.15 35.97 24.38
CA THR A 483 -10.25 36.40 25.23
C THR A 483 -11.62 36.45 24.54
N THR A 484 -11.77 35.88 23.36
CA THR A 484 -13.04 35.99 22.64
C THR A 484 -13.44 34.59 22.07
N GLY A 485 -14.38 33.99 22.77
CA GLY A 485 -15.32 33.03 22.20
C GLY A 485 -14.76 31.74 21.74
N SER A 486 -15.30 30.74 22.23
CA SER A 486 -15.49 29.34 21.83
C SER A 486 -14.31 28.40 21.53
N PHE A 487 -13.12 28.81 21.23
CA PHE A 487 -11.97 27.88 21.09
C PHE A 487 -10.69 28.64 21.47
N GLY A 488 -10.41 28.66 22.75
CA GLY A 488 -9.15 29.16 23.25
C GLY A 488 -8.01 28.26 22.79
N VAL A 489 -6.91 28.84 22.51
CA VAL A 489 -5.76 28.16 22.09
C VAL A 489 -4.58 28.58 22.90
N TYR A 490 -3.76 27.87 23.28
CA TYR A 490 -3.15 26.68 22.80
C TYR A 490 -1.67 26.79 22.94
N GLY A 491 -1.11 27.79 23.33
CA GLY A 491 0.31 27.91 23.38
C GLY A 491 0.82 27.69 24.80
N LEU A 492 1.90 27.01 24.87
CA LEU A 492 2.72 26.91 26.09
C LEU A 492 3.41 28.26 26.42
N GLY A 493 2.93 29.34 25.82
CA GLY A 493 3.61 30.61 25.89
C GLY A 493 4.93 30.63 25.12
N ASN A 494 5.85 31.49 25.53
CA ASN A 494 7.14 31.67 24.84
C ASN A 494 8.20 30.60 25.16
N VAL A 495 7.83 29.33 25.15
CA VAL A 495 8.80 28.25 25.38
C VAL A 495 9.60 28.03 24.11
N ALA A 496 10.92 28.19 24.20
CA ALA A 496 11.81 27.95 23.05
C ALA A 496 11.67 26.53 22.52
N PRO A 497 11.71 26.28 21.19
CA PRO A 497 11.51 24.95 20.64
C PRO A 497 12.45 23.87 21.21
N GLY A 498 13.75 24.17 21.40
CA GLY A 498 14.67 23.24 22.02
C GLY A 498 14.33 22.90 23.48
N GLN A 499 13.81 23.89 24.23
CA GLN A 499 13.30 23.64 25.59
C GLN A 499 12.03 22.79 25.53
N ALA A 500 11.12 23.07 24.65
CA ALA A 500 9.88 22.32 24.48
C ALA A 500 10.14 20.83 24.14
N ILE A 501 11.11 20.54 23.29
CA ILE A 501 11.55 19.16 22.99
C ILE A 501 12.15 18.49 24.24
N ASN A 502 13.00 19.21 24.98
CA ASN A 502 13.57 18.69 26.22
C ASN A 502 12.50 18.43 27.28
N ASP A 503 11.47 19.27 27.35
CA ASP A 503 10.34 19.07 28.27
C ASP A 503 9.53 17.82 27.87
N VAL A 504 9.31 17.56 26.59
CA VAL A 504 8.69 16.29 26.15
C VAL A 504 9.54 15.10 26.58
N LYS A 505 10.86 15.12 26.37
CA LYS A 505 11.75 14.01 26.75
C LYS A 505 11.83 13.80 28.28
N ASN A 506 12.16 14.85 29.01
CA ASN A 506 12.59 14.74 30.39
C ASN A 506 11.43 14.85 31.41
N LEU A 507 10.36 15.54 31.04
CA LEU A 507 9.20 15.69 31.92
C LEU A 507 8.07 14.75 31.52
N TYR A 508 7.64 14.76 30.25
CA TYR A 508 6.52 13.92 29.81
C TYR A 508 6.89 12.43 29.69
N LEU A 509 7.84 12.08 28.81
CA LEU A 509 8.19 10.69 28.54
C LEU A 509 8.72 9.97 29.78
N ALA A 510 9.53 10.62 30.60
CA ALA A 510 10.05 10.05 31.83
C ALA A 510 8.92 9.66 32.81
N GLN A 511 7.97 10.57 33.06
CA GLN A 511 6.83 10.30 33.93
C GLN A 511 5.86 9.30 33.30
N ARG A 512 5.63 9.37 31.98
CA ARG A 512 4.73 8.48 31.27
C ARG A 512 5.23 7.04 31.25
N ARG A 513 6.55 6.85 31.17
CA ARG A 513 7.21 5.53 31.31
C ARG A 513 6.89 4.89 32.66
N ASP A 514 7.11 5.63 33.75
CA ASP A 514 6.77 5.14 35.12
C ASP A 514 5.25 4.87 35.24
N HIS A 515 4.44 5.74 34.69
CA HIS A 515 2.99 5.59 34.68
C HIS A 515 2.53 4.27 34.07
N PHE A 516 3.10 3.87 32.92
CA PHE A 516 2.76 2.62 32.27
C PHE A 516 3.35 1.39 32.97
N TYR A 517 4.65 1.41 33.23
CA TYR A 517 5.38 0.23 33.66
C TYR A 517 5.27 -0.02 35.17
N THR A 518 5.01 1.01 35.95
CA THR A 518 4.93 0.90 37.43
C THR A 518 3.49 1.02 37.91
N LYS A 519 2.83 2.16 37.62
CA LYS A 519 1.50 2.42 38.17
C LYS A 519 0.42 1.52 37.57
N HIS A 520 0.37 1.44 36.24
CA HIS A 520 -0.65 0.67 35.54
C HIS A 520 -0.25 -0.76 35.16
N SER A 521 0.92 -1.21 35.59
CA SER A 521 1.35 -2.60 35.44
C SER A 521 0.44 -3.56 36.22
N ILE A 522 0.23 -4.74 35.66
CA ILE A 522 -0.46 -5.84 36.37
C ILE A 522 0.22 -6.17 37.69
N ALA A 523 1.56 -6.05 37.74
CA ALA A 523 2.36 -6.30 38.94
C ALA A 523 2.11 -5.32 40.11
N ASN A 524 1.51 -4.16 39.88
CA ASN A 524 1.19 -3.22 40.94
C ASN A 524 0.06 -3.77 41.84
N ALA A 525 0.43 -4.32 43.00
CA ALA A 525 -0.52 -4.88 43.97
C ALA A 525 -1.30 -3.81 44.77
N SER A 526 -0.89 -2.53 44.74
CA SER A 526 -1.51 -1.47 45.51
C SER A 526 -2.82 -0.94 44.93
N LEU A 527 -3.12 -1.24 43.68
CA LEU A 527 -4.32 -0.79 42.97
C LEU A 527 -5.10 -1.98 42.42
N ALA A 528 -6.42 -1.94 42.53
CA ALA A 528 -7.29 -2.87 41.81
C ALA A 528 -7.24 -2.60 40.29
N THR A 529 -7.40 -3.62 39.47
CA THR A 529 -7.53 -3.47 38.01
C THR A 529 -8.94 -2.99 37.65
N GLY A 530 -9.04 -2.01 36.77
CA GLY A 530 -10.35 -1.46 36.38
C GLY A 530 -10.28 -0.35 35.37
N LEU A 531 -11.42 0.32 35.18
CA LEU A 531 -11.63 1.34 34.12
C LEU A 531 -11.87 2.75 34.72
N THR A 532 -11.40 3.01 35.95
CA THR A 532 -11.55 4.30 36.61
C THR A 532 -10.20 4.87 37.02
N ASN A 533 -10.14 6.15 37.34
CA ASN A 533 -8.92 6.82 37.81
C ASN A 533 -8.30 6.18 39.07
N ALA A 534 -9.14 5.55 39.90
CA ALA A 534 -8.69 4.91 41.14
C ALA A 534 -8.12 3.50 40.95
N THR A 535 -8.05 3.04 39.67
CA THR A 535 -7.64 1.68 39.33
C THR A 535 -6.42 1.69 38.41
N LYS A 536 -5.73 0.56 38.34
CA LYS A 536 -4.70 0.30 37.33
C LYS A 536 -5.33 -0.29 36.06
N ALA A 537 -4.74 -0.05 34.89
CA ALA A 537 -5.16 -0.67 33.65
C ALA A 537 -4.88 -2.18 33.60
N GLY A 538 -3.81 -2.62 34.26
CA GLY A 538 -3.37 -4.02 34.26
C GLY A 538 -2.54 -4.37 33.01
N ILE A 539 -1.65 -3.46 32.60
CA ILE A 539 -0.69 -3.73 31.51
C ILE A 539 0.14 -4.96 31.90
N PRO A 540 0.17 -6.01 31.08
CA PRO A 540 0.85 -7.25 31.41
C PRO A 540 2.38 -7.09 31.38
N ASP A 541 3.08 -8.08 31.89
CA ASP A 541 4.53 -8.19 31.77
C ASP A 541 4.94 -8.43 30.28
N ALA A 542 6.23 -8.32 30.01
CA ALA A 542 6.75 -8.60 28.65
C ALA A 542 6.34 -10.03 28.22
N GLN A 543 5.98 -10.17 26.96
CA GLN A 543 5.66 -11.50 26.43
C GLN A 543 6.87 -12.41 26.52
N ALA A 544 6.69 -13.61 27.05
CA ALA A 544 7.76 -14.60 27.11
C ALA A 544 8.23 -14.96 25.68
N ALA A 545 9.53 -15.04 25.47
CA ALA A 545 10.09 -15.40 24.15
C ALA A 545 9.63 -16.78 23.65
N THR A 546 9.23 -17.67 24.58
CA THR A 546 8.70 -19.01 24.27
C THR A 546 7.19 -19.02 24.02
N ALA A 547 6.48 -17.90 24.25
CA ALA A 547 5.04 -17.84 24.01
C ALA A 547 4.76 -18.07 22.52
N ALA A 548 3.89 -19.04 22.23
CA ALA A 548 3.47 -19.37 20.89
C ALA A 548 2.06 -19.96 20.90
N PRO A 549 1.23 -19.69 19.90
CA PRO A 549 0.01 -20.46 19.70
C PRO A 549 0.36 -21.84 19.16
N VAL A 550 -0.59 -22.75 19.27
CA VAL A 550 -0.53 -24.08 18.66
C VAL A 550 -1.53 -24.16 17.52
N PHE A 551 -1.24 -24.96 16.50
CA PHE A 551 -2.24 -25.28 15.48
C PHE A 551 -3.38 -26.07 16.13
N GLY A 552 -4.61 -25.65 15.87
CA GLY A 552 -5.84 -26.35 16.21
C GLY A 552 -6.41 -27.11 15.02
N VAL A 553 -7.66 -26.83 14.68
CA VAL A 553 -8.31 -27.40 13.50
C VAL A 553 -7.71 -26.82 12.22
N ILE A 554 -7.40 -27.70 11.27
CA ILE A 554 -7.02 -27.36 9.90
C ILE A 554 -8.13 -27.93 8.99
N GLU A 555 -9.01 -27.08 8.53
CA GLU A 555 -10.11 -27.47 7.62
C GLU A 555 -9.66 -27.24 6.18
N PHE A 556 -9.01 -28.25 5.62
CA PHE A 556 -8.43 -28.21 4.29
C PHE A 556 -9.38 -28.70 3.18
N ASN A 557 -10.47 -29.36 3.52
CA ASN A 557 -11.47 -29.85 2.57
C ASN A 557 -12.89 -29.67 3.13
N PRO A 558 -13.41 -28.43 3.11
CA PRO A 558 -14.72 -28.10 3.70
C PRO A 558 -15.87 -28.90 3.08
N ALA A 559 -16.80 -29.36 3.92
CA ALA A 559 -17.99 -30.03 3.44
C ALA A 559 -18.80 -29.12 2.51
N GLY A 560 -19.07 -29.59 1.28
CA GLY A 560 -19.72 -28.79 0.22
C GLY A 560 -18.74 -28.26 -0.84
N GLY A 561 -17.42 -28.56 -0.70
CA GLY A 561 -16.41 -28.36 -1.74
C GLY A 561 -16.01 -26.91 -2.04
N ASN A 562 -16.52 -25.92 -1.30
CA ASN A 562 -16.05 -24.55 -1.45
C ASN A 562 -14.77 -24.34 -0.63
N GLN A 563 -13.62 -24.32 -1.31
CA GLN A 563 -12.31 -24.13 -0.66
C GLN A 563 -12.17 -22.75 -0.01
N ASP A 564 -12.95 -21.74 -0.42
CA ASP A 564 -12.98 -20.44 0.26
C ASP A 564 -13.52 -20.54 1.70
N HIS A 565 -14.11 -21.67 2.07
CA HIS A 565 -14.53 -21.98 3.46
C HIS A 565 -13.43 -22.67 4.30
N GLU A 566 -12.26 -22.97 3.73
CA GLU A 566 -11.17 -23.57 4.49
C GLU A 566 -10.61 -22.60 5.54
N PHE A 567 -9.98 -23.13 6.57
CA PHE A 567 -9.36 -22.32 7.60
C PHE A 567 -8.29 -23.07 8.39
N ILE A 568 -7.42 -22.28 8.99
CA ILE A 568 -6.40 -22.74 9.96
C ILE A 568 -6.72 -22.09 11.31
N GLU A 569 -6.90 -22.90 12.34
CA GLU A 569 -7.04 -22.42 13.71
C GLU A 569 -5.67 -22.33 14.36
N LEU A 570 -5.30 -21.13 14.86
CA LEU A 570 -4.16 -20.92 15.76
C LEU A 570 -4.68 -20.66 17.18
N ARG A 571 -4.46 -21.59 18.09
CA ARG A 571 -5.02 -21.57 19.44
C ARG A 571 -3.99 -21.13 20.48
N ASN A 572 -4.34 -20.12 21.24
CA ASN A 572 -3.60 -19.75 22.45
C ASN A 572 -4.11 -20.56 23.63
N ALA A 573 -3.36 -21.60 24.02
CA ALA A 573 -3.69 -22.44 25.18
C ALA A 573 -3.21 -21.83 26.50
N GLY A 574 -2.48 -20.72 26.46
CA GLY A 574 -1.88 -20.08 27.66
C GLY A 574 -2.87 -19.18 28.39
N PRO A 575 -2.49 -18.75 29.63
CA PRO A 575 -3.33 -17.89 30.46
C PRO A 575 -3.26 -16.41 30.12
N GLU A 576 -2.37 -16.00 29.23
CA GLU A 576 -2.18 -14.62 28.80
C GLU A 576 -2.40 -14.45 27.30
N ALA A 577 -2.77 -13.26 26.88
CA ALA A 577 -2.85 -12.93 25.47
C ALA A 577 -1.45 -12.94 24.83
N ILE A 578 -1.35 -13.40 23.57
CA ILE A 578 -0.12 -13.49 22.79
C ILE A 578 -0.23 -12.53 21.60
N ASP A 579 0.72 -11.60 21.48
CA ASP A 579 0.90 -10.75 20.30
C ASP A 579 1.71 -11.54 19.24
N VAL A 580 1.08 -11.80 18.11
CA VAL A 580 1.66 -12.54 16.98
C VAL A 580 1.81 -11.65 15.73
N SER A 581 1.82 -10.34 15.93
CA SER A 581 1.98 -9.37 14.85
C SER A 581 3.25 -9.63 14.04
N GLY A 582 3.11 -9.69 12.70
CA GLY A 582 4.24 -9.89 11.78
C GLY A 582 4.82 -11.31 11.78
N TRP A 583 4.13 -12.29 12.41
CA TRP A 583 4.54 -13.69 12.27
C TRP A 583 4.13 -14.21 10.90
N GLU A 584 4.92 -15.14 10.35
CA GLU A 584 4.74 -15.64 9.00
C GLU A 584 4.23 -17.09 9.03
N LEU A 585 3.14 -17.34 8.33
CA LEU A 585 2.64 -18.66 8.00
C LEU A 585 3.18 -19.09 6.65
N SER A 586 3.63 -20.33 6.53
CA SER A 586 4.11 -20.91 5.29
C SER A 586 3.77 -22.40 5.19
N GLY A 587 3.67 -22.89 3.95
CA GLY A 587 3.26 -24.22 3.56
C GLY A 587 2.68 -24.13 2.15
N GLY A 588 1.57 -24.79 1.87
CA GLY A 588 0.76 -24.57 0.65
C GLY A 588 0.11 -23.18 0.62
N VAL A 589 -0.01 -22.56 1.78
CA VAL A 589 -0.52 -21.19 1.94
C VAL A 589 0.55 -20.28 2.50
N ARG A 590 0.43 -18.97 2.23
CA ARG A 590 1.31 -17.93 2.77
C ARG A 590 0.49 -16.79 3.36
N ASP A 591 0.91 -16.36 4.54
CA ASP A 591 0.34 -15.18 5.19
C ASP A 591 1.37 -14.52 6.11
N THR A 592 1.25 -13.21 6.31
CA THR A 592 1.96 -12.47 7.34
C THR A 592 0.92 -11.86 8.25
N LEU A 593 0.89 -12.31 9.51
CA LEU A 593 -0.11 -11.87 10.48
C LEU A 593 -0.04 -10.36 10.68
N ASP A 594 -1.17 -9.70 10.53
CA ASP A 594 -1.29 -8.26 10.56
C ASP A 594 -0.77 -7.63 11.86
N PRO A 595 -0.19 -6.43 11.80
CA PRO A 595 0.17 -5.66 12.99
C PRO A 595 -1.06 -5.40 13.88
N GLY A 596 -0.96 -5.82 15.14
CA GLY A 596 -2.07 -5.77 16.09
C GLY A 596 -2.81 -7.10 16.28
N THR A 597 -2.41 -8.14 15.55
CA THR A 597 -2.95 -9.49 15.76
C THR A 597 -2.52 -10.03 17.11
N VAL A 598 -3.47 -10.10 18.01
CA VAL A 598 -3.28 -10.59 19.38
C VAL A 598 -4.31 -11.67 19.67
N ILE A 599 -3.85 -12.86 20.01
CA ILE A 599 -4.74 -13.99 20.38
C ILE A 599 -4.99 -13.93 21.89
N PRO A 600 -6.24 -13.71 22.35
CA PRO A 600 -6.57 -13.72 23.77
C PRO A 600 -6.22 -15.06 24.44
N ALA A 601 -6.12 -15.04 25.77
CA ALA A 601 -5.96 -16.26 26.57
C ALA A 601 -7.11 -17.25 26.31
N ALA A 602 -6.79 -18.52 26.14
CA ALA A 602 -7.72 -19.61 25.87
C ALA A 602 -8.65 -19.37 24.65
N ALA A 603 -8.22 -18.55 23.68
CA ALA A 603 -8.95 -18.24 22.46
C ALA A 603 -8.17 -18.68 21.21
N ALA A 604 -8.77 -18.49 20.04
CA ALA A 604 -8.18 -18.83 18.76
C ALA A 604 -8.23 -17.66 17.76
N LEU A 605 -7.28 -17.66 16.82
CA LEU A 605 -7.28 -16.93 15.59
C LEU A 605 -7.61 -17.90 14.46
N TYR A 606 -8.49 -17.53 13.58
CA TYR A 606 -8.80 -18.27 12.36
C TYR A 606 -8.20 -17.55 11.16
N LEU A 607 -7.38 -18.25 10.39
CA LEU A 607 -6.82 -17.77 9.13
C LEU A 607 -7.57 -18.44 7.98
N THR A 608 -7.95 -17.67 6.97
CA THR A 608 -8.82 -18.13 5.87
C THR A 608 -8.42 -17.50 4.53
N PRO A 609 -8.65 -18.18 3.38
CA PRO A 609 -8.41 -17.58 2.06
C PRO A 609 -9.41 -16.45 1.74
N ASP A 610 -10.61 -16.49 2.30
CA ASP A 610 -11.68 -15.50 2.06
C ASP A 610 -12.48 -15.27 3.36
N ILE A 611 -12.31 -14.09 3.94
CA ILE A 611 -12.99 -13.71 5.19
C ILE A 611 -14.51 -13.66 5.01
N ALA A 612 -15.00 -13.18 3.85
CA ALA A 612 -16.44 -13.07 3.60
C ALA A 612 -17.08 -14.45 3.46
N ALA A 613 -16.43 -15.37 2.74
CA ALA A 613 -16.85 -16.76 2.63
C ALA A 613 -16.82 -17.48 3.98
N PHE A 614 -15.73 -17.33 4.75
CA PHE A 614 -15.62 -17.89 6.11
C PHE A 614 -16.78 -17.43 7.00
N ARG A 615 -17.09 -16.13 7.01
CA ARG A 615 -18.17 -15.59 7.82
C ARG A 615 -19.55 -16.02 7.32
N GLY A 616 -19.70 -16.34 6.03
CA GLY A 616 -20.91 -16.86 5.39
C GLY A 616 -21.18 -18.34 5.64
N ARG A 617 -20.27 -19.06 6.32
CA ARG A 617 -20.43 -20.49 6.62
C ARG A 617 -21.75 -20.77 7.33
N SER A 618 -22.39 -21.87 6.96
CA SER A 618 -23.65 -22.30 7.60
C SER A 618 -23.43 -23.00 8.96
N VAL A 619 -22.21 -23.52 9.19
CA VAL A 619 -21.82 -24.23 10.41
C VAL A 619 -20.64 -23.50 11.09
N SER A 620 -20.52 -23.68 12.42
CA SER A 620 -19.39 -23.14 13.18
C SER A 620 -18.03 -23.73 12.70
N PRO A 621 -16.96 -22.92 12.69
CA PRO A 621 -16.89 -21.50 13.04
C PRO A 621 -17.50 -20.60 11.97
N LYS A 622 -18.20 -19.52 12.34
CA LYS A 622 -18.90 -18.61 11.43
C LYS A 622 -19.12 -17.22 12.05
N ALA A 623 -19.70 -16.30 11.30
CA ALA A 623 -20.13 -14.99 11.82
C ALA A 623 -21.09 -15.11 13.02
N GLY A 624 -21.10 -14.11 13.89
CA GLY A 624 -21.91 -14.02 15.12
C GLY A 624 -21.31 -14.70 16.34
N GLU A 625 -20.20 -15.37 16.23
CA GLU A 625 -19.53 -16.13 17.30
C GLU A 625 -18.39 -15.35 17.97
N ALA A 626 -18.21 -14.08 17.63
CA ALA A 626 -17.14 -13.21 18.12
C ALA A 626 -15.70 -13.76 17.86
N LEU A 627 -15.50 -14.37 16.70
CA LEU A 627 -14.23 -15.00 16.32
C LEU A 627 -13.24 -13.96 15.80
N LEU A 628 -11.99 -14.08 16.23
CA LEU A 628 -10.88 -13.37 15.62
C LEU A 628 -10.53 -14.09 14.31
N VAL A 629 -10.74 -13.42 13.19
CA VAL A 629 -10.50 -13.95 11.85
C VAL A 629 -9.58 -12.98 11.12
N GLN A 630 -8.56 -13.53 10.47
CA GLN A 630 -7.68 -12.82 9.57
C GLN A 630 -7.55 -13.63 8.28
N GLY A 631 -7.22 -13.00 7.19
CA GLY A 631 -7.00 -13.53 5.86
C GLY A 631 -6.92 -12.31 4.94
N ASN A 632 -7.03 -12.38 3.72
CA ASN A 632 -7.12 -13.46 2.78
C ASN A 632 -5.70 -13.98 2.49
N TYR A 633 -5.34 -15.13 2.99
CA TYR A 633 -4.02 -15.69 2.76
C TYR A 633 -3.86 -16.10 1.28
N ASP A 634 -2.62 -16.12 0.82
CA ASP A 634 -2.28 -16.51 -0.55
C ASP A 634 -2.20 -18.05 -0.68
N GLY A 635 -2.85 -18.61 -1.69
CA GLY A 635 -2.91 -20.06 -1.93
C GLY A 635 -4.14 -20.73 -1.30
N HIS A 636 -4.14 -22.06 -1.33
CA HIS A 636 -5.13 -22.92 -0.68
C HIS A 636 -4.45 -24.10 0.00
N LEU A 637 -5.09 -24.63 1.04
CA LEU A 637 -4.62 -25.80 1.75
C LEU A 637 -4.67 -27.03 0.84
N SER A 638 -3.57 -27.79 0.82
CA SER A 638 -3.48 -28.95 -0.04
C SER A 638 -4.43 -30.08 0.39
N ASN A 639 -5.32 -30.50 -0.48
CA ASN A 639 -6.17 -31.65 -0.23
C ASN A 639 -5.39 -32.98 -0.14
N ALA A 640 -4.11 -33.00 -0.57
CA ALA A 640 -3.19 -34.13 -0.43
C ALA A 640 -2.54 -34.24 0.95
N GLY A 641 -2.64 -33.19 1.75
CA GLY A 641 -1.91 -33.04 2.98
C GLY A 641 -0.59 -32.30 2.79
N GLU A 642 -0.18 -31.59 3.82
CA GLU A 642 1.05 -30.79 3.84
C GLU A 642 1.55 -30.51 5.25
N THR A 643 2.63 -29.74 5.33
CA THR A 643 3.19 -29.22 6.59
C THR A 643 3.13 -27.71 6.60
N LEU A 644 2.44 -27.18 7.58
CA LEU A 644 2.35 -25.76 7.88
C LEU A 644 3.39 -25.37 8.92
N VAL A 645 4.03 -24.21 8.73
CA VAL A 645 5.05 -23.68 9.64
C VAL A 645 4.72 -22.25 9.98
N LEU A 646 4.63 -21.95 11.26
CA LEU A 646 4.49 -20.60 11.79
C LEU A 646 5.84 -20.11 12.31
N ARG A 647 6.31 -18.95 11.80
CA ARG A 647 7.59 -18.34 12.17
C ARG A 647 7.38 -17.00 12.87
N ARG A 648 8.29 -16.70 13.81
CA ARG A 648 8.39 -15.36 14.40
C ARG A 648 9.08 -14.39 13.43
N PRO A 649 8.98 -13.07 13.67
CA PRO A 649 9.65 -12.06 12.84
C PRO A 649 11.19 -12.19 12.78
N ASP A 650 11.80 -12.89 13.75
CA ASP A 650 13.24 -13.19 13.75
C ASP A 650 13.60 -14.43 12.91
N GLY A 651 12.61 -15.04 12.23
CA GLY A 651 12.73 -16.23 11.42
C GLY A 651 12.69 -17.56 12.20
N SER A 652 12.67 -17.52 13.53
CA SER A 652 12.60 -18.75 14.36
C SER A 652 11.24 -19.42 14.23
N VAL A 653 11.24 -20.76 14.17
CA VAL A 653 10.00 -21.56 14.14
C VAL A 653 9.29 -21.49 15.49
N ALA A 654 8.04 -21.08 15.44
CA ALA A 654 7.16 -20.97 16.62
C ALA A 654 6.28 -22.21 16.80
N ALA A 655 5.71 -22.72 15.71
CA ALA A 655 4.87 -23.90 15.68
C ALA A 655 4.92 -24.57 14.31
N THR A 656 4.62 -25.88 14.30
CA THR A 656 4.52 -26.68 13.07
C THR A 656 3.37 -27.65 13.19
N ALA A 657 2.62 -27.86 12.12
CA ALA A 657 1.60 -28.90 12.03
C ALA A 657 1.66 -29.59 10.68
N SER A 658 1.39 -30.87 10.66
CA SER A 658 1.22 -31.65 9.43
C SER A 658 -0.13 -32.35 9.45
N TYR A 659 -0.79 -32.39 8.31
CA TYR A 659 -2.02 -33.14 8.12
C TYR A 659 -1.91 -34.01 6.87
N VAL A 660 -2.72 -35.05 6.81
CA VAL A 660 -2.77 -36.00 5.68
C VAL A 660 -4.18 -35.96 5.12
N GLY A 661 -4.29 -35.69 3.83
CA GLY A 661 -5.54 -35.67 3.11
C GLY A 661 -5.75 -36.95 2.28
N SER A 662 -6.92 -37.08 1.67
CA SER A 662 -7.21 -38.06 0.64
C SER A 662 -7.78 -37.35 -0.57
N LEU A 663 -7.20 -37.61 -1.74
CA LEU A 663 -7.64 -37.03 -3.00
C LEU A 663 -8.61 -37.98 -3.73
N SER A 664 -9.58 -37.39 -4.43
CA SER A 664 -10.32 -38.10 -5.45
C SER A 664 -9.37 -38.46 -6.61
N PRO A 665 -9.69 -39.48 -7.43
CA PRO A 665 -8.87 -39.78 -8.62
C PRO A 665 -8.66 -38.58 -9.54
N ALA A 666 -9.66 -37.71 -9.68
CA ALA A 666 -9.56 -36.50 -10.46
C ALA A 666 -8.60 -35.50 -9.83
N GLN A 667 -8.67 -35.25 -8.52
CA GLN A 667 -7.73 -34.39 -7.78
C GLN A 667 -6.28 -34.95 -7.86
N GLN A 668 -6.12 -36.24 -7.88
CA GLN A 668 -4.81 -36.90 -7.90
C GLN A 668 -4.15 -36.90 -9.28
N TRP A 669 -4.93 -36.98 -10.36
CA TRP A 669 -4.38 -37.25 -11.67
C TRP A 669 -4.84 -36.33 -12.82
N LEU A 670 -5.90 -35.54 -12.66
CA LEU A 670 -6.37 -34.65 -13.70
C LEU A 670 -5.61 -33.31 -13.63
N ALA A 671 -4.76 -33.08 -14.61
CA ALA A 671 -3.91 -31.88 -14.67
C ALA A 671 -4.37 -30.93 -15.78
N ILE A 672 -4.11 -29.64 -15.60
CA ILE A 672 -4.14 -28.69 -16.71
C ILE A 672 -2.78 -28.75 -17.45
N SER A 673 -2.83 -28.83 -18.78
CA SER A 673 -1.65 -28.88 -19.64
C SER A 673 -1.46 -27.65 -20.50
N GLU A 674 -2.55 -26.99 -20.93
CA GLU A 674 -2.47 -25.83 -21.80
C GLU A 674 -3.69 -24.92 -21.62
N LEU A 675 -3.45 -23.61 -21.64
CA LEU A 675 -4.45 -22.56 -21.54
C LEU A 675 -4.22 -21.54 -22.64
N ALA A 676 -5.15 -21.42 -23.60
CA ALA A 676 -5.10 -20.45 -24.69
C ALA A 676 -6.20 -19.41 -24.54
N TYR A 677 -5.84 -18.27 -23.94
CA TYR A 677 -6.77 -17.17 -23.66
C TYR A 677 -6.78 -16.08 -24.75
N ASP A 678 -5.74 -15.96 -25.54
CA ASP A 678 -5.64 -15.02 -26.70
C ASP A 678 -4.82 -15.64 -27.85
N PRO A 679 -5.23 -16.81 -28.36
CA PRO A 679 -4.48 -17.46 -29.45
C PRO A 679 -4.58 -16.63 -30.74
N LYS A 680 -3.44 -16.38 -31.36
CA LYS A 680 -3.38 -15.60 -32.61
C LYS A 680 -3.84 -16.47 -33.81
N PRO A 681 -4.44 -15.86 -34.87
CA PRO A 681 -4.38 -14.41 -35.16
C PRO A 681 -5.53 -13.57 -34.61
N ASP A 682 -6.66 -14.13 -34.20
CA ASP A 682 -7.87 -13.35 -33.89
C ASP A 682 -8.49 -13.58 -32.49
N GLY A 683 -7.84 -14.40 -31.66
CA GLY A 683 -8.29 -14.68 -30.30
C GLY A 683 -9.61 -15.46 -30.17
N THR A 684 -10.15 -16.04 -31.25
CA THR A 684 -11.44 -16.73 -31.21
C THR A 684 -11.32 -18.25 -31.00
N ALA A 685 -10.12 -18.79 -31.16
CA ALA A 685 -9.82 -20.22 -31.00
C ALA A 685 -9.37 -20.57 -29.56
N GLU A 686 -9.87 -19.86 -28.55
CA GLU A 686 -9.58 -20.12 -27.15
C GLU A 686 -9.87 -21.56 -26.75
N PHE A 687 -9.00 -22.13 -25.89
CA PHE A 687 -9.21 -23.46 -25.33
C PHE A 687 -8.52 -23.66 -23.98
N ILE A 688 -9.02 -24.64 -23.23
CA ILE A 688 -8.36 -25.23 -22.07
C ILE A 688 -8.11 -26.70 -22.38
N GLU A 689 -6.90 -27.19 -22.12
CA GLU A 689 -6.55 -28.61 -22.27
C GLU A 689 -6.26 -29.24 -20.90
N LEU A 690 -6.92 -30.35 -20.63
CA LEU A 690 -6.65 -31.20 -19.48
C LEU A 690 -6.01 -32.50 -19.91
N VAL A 691 -5.22 -33.11 -19.02
CA VAL A 691 -4.53 -34.39 -19.26
C VAL A 691 -4.62 -35.30 -18.04
N ASN A 692 -4.86 -36.57 -18.26
CA ASN A 692 -4.78 -37.59 -17.21
C ASN A 692 -3.32 -38.05 -17.03
N LEU A 693 -2.74 -37.76 -15.87
CA LEU A 693 -1.35 -38.13 -15.53
C LEU A 693 -1.24 -39.53 -14.86
N SER A 694 -2.36 -40.19 -14.59
CA SER A 694 -2.30 -41.56 -14.04
C SER A 694 -1.56 -42.49 -14.97
N PRO A 695 -0.67 -43.32 -14.45
CA PRO A 695 0.00 -44.34 -15.25
C PRO A 695 -0.91 -45.54 -15.64
N SER A 696 -2.06 -45.68 -14.96
CA SER A 696 -2.90 -46.90 -15.10
C SER A 696 -4.40 -46.65 -15.00
N GLU A 697 -4.86 -45.57 -14.41
CA GLU A 697 -6.28 -45.34 -14.15
C GLU A 697 -6.93 -44.48 -15.25
N THR A 698 -8.12 -44.88 -15.66
CA THR A 698 -9.00 -44.05 -16.48
C THR A 698 -9.84 -43.16 -15.54
N LEU A 699 -9.82 -41.84 -15.76
CA LEU A 699 -10.59 -40.89 -14.97
C LEU A 699 -12.00 -40.74 -15.55
N GLU A 700 -13.02 -40.84 -14.69
CA GLU A 700 -14.37 -40.48 -15.04
C GLU A 700 -14.52 -38.96 -14.92
N LEU A 701 -15.07 -38.32 -15.95
CA LEU A 701 -15.22 -36.87 -16.03
C LEU A 701 -16.64 -36.43 -15.71
N GLU A 702 -17.60 -37.34 -15.52
CA GLU A 702 -18.99 -37.01 -15.17
C GLU A 702 -19.03 -36.24 -13.84
N GLY A 703 -19.72 -35.11 -13.81
CA GLY A 703 -19.81 -34.25 -12.64
C GLY A 703 -18.67 -33.24 -12.47
N ILE A 704 -17.55 -33.40 -13.18
CA ILE A 704 -16.46 -32.41 -13.19
C ILE A 704 -16.93 -31.14 -13.91
N ARG A 705 -16.69 -29.98 -13.33
CA ARG A 705 -17.12 -28.69 -13.88
C ARG A 705 -16.15 -27.57 -13.59
N PHE A 706 -16.10 -26.57 -14.45
CA PHE A 706 -15.50 -25.29 -14.15
C PHE A 706 -16.49 -24.45 -13.34
N SER A 707 -16.05 -23.91 -12.22
CA SER A 707 -16.84 -23.02 -11.35
C SER A 707 -16.34 -21.56 -11.40
N ALA A 708 -15.20 -21.30 -12.05
CA ALA A 708 -14.69 -19.96 -12.34
C ALA A 708 -13.94 -19.95 -13.69
N GLY A 709 -13.92 -18.80 -14.34
CA GLY A 709 -13.29 -18.52 -15.63
C GLY A 709 -14.24 -18.78 -16.79
N ILE A 710 -14.49 -20.04 -17.08
CA ILE A 710 -15.44 -20.45 -18.11
C ILE A 710 -16.63 -21.19 -17.49
N ASP A 711 -17.75 -21.19 -18.19
CA ASP A 711 -18.89 -22.01 -17.84
C ASP A 711 -18.88 -23.30 -18.67
N PHE A 712 -18.54 -24.42 -18.04
CA PHE A 712 -18.55 -25.72 -18.66
C PHE A 712 -18.66 -26.85 -17.62
N ALA A 713 -19.46 -27.86 -17.94
CA ALA A 713 -19.57 -29.09 -17.16
C ALA A 713 -19.40 -30.30 -18.09
N PHE A 714 -18.66 -31.32 -17.62
CA PHE A 714 -18.51 -32.57 -18.38
C PHE A 714 -19.76 -33.43 -18.40
N SER A 715 -20.72 -33.14 -17.55
CA SER A 715 -22.02 -33.85 -17.57
C SER A 715 -22.70 -33.66 -18.92
N GLY A 716 -22.88 -34.78 -19.62
CA GLY A 716 -23.44 -34.76 -20.96
C GLY A 716 -22.46 -34.43 -22.09
N SER A 717 -21.17 -34.24 -21.79
CA SER A 717 -20.15 -33.98 -22.80
C SER A 717 -19.91 -35.19 -23.73
N ALA A 718 -19.26 -34.94 -24.88
CA ALA A 718 -18.90 -35.99 -25.84
C ALA A 718 -17.83 -36.95 -25.29
N ILE A 719 -17.00 -36.47 -24.34
CA ILE A 719 -15.93 -37.24 -23.70
C ILE A 719 -16.24 -37.35 -22.22
N ARG A 720 -16.53 -38.55 -21.73
CA ARG A 720 -16.94 -38.80 -20.33
C ARG A 720 -15.88 -39.47 -19.50
N SER A 721 -14.87 -40.06 -20.14
CA SER A 721 -13.72 -40.66 -19.45
C SER A 721 -12.44 -40.35 -20.17
N LEU A 722 -11.33 -40.34 -19.45
CA LEU A 722 -10.02 -39.95 -19.93
C LEU A 722 -9.02 -41.08 -19.58
N PRO A 723 -8.54 -41.85 -20.57
CA PRO A 723 -7.60 -42.91 -20.28
C PRO A 723 -6.23 -42.37 -19.83
N PRO A 724 -5.34 -43.24 -19.30
CA PRO A 724 -3.98 -42.83 -18.94
C PRO A 724 -3.26 -42.12 -20.07
N GLY A 725 -2.70 -40.92 -19.77
CA GLY A 725 -2.05 -40.06 -20.77
C GLY A 725 -3.01 -39.37 -21.75
N GLY A 726 -4.31 -39.64 -21.65
CA GLY A 726 -5.33 -39.03 -22.51
C GLY A 726 -5.43 -37.52 -22.28
N ARG A 727 -5.77 -36.78 -23.34
CA ARG A 727 -5.98 -35.34 -23.32
C ARG A 727 -7.41 -35.03 -23.71
N VAL A 728 -7.97 -33.94 -23.17
CA VAL A 728 -9.31 -33.46 -23.48
C VAL A 728 -9.31 -31.95 -23.58
N LEU A 729 -10.05 -31.42 -24.53
CA LEU A 729 -10.10 -29.99 -24.86
C LEU A 729 -11.51 -29.43 -24.61
N ILE A 730 -11.57 -28.28 -24.03
CA ILE A 730 -12.77 -27.44 -23.92
C ILE A 730 -12.49 -26.17 -24.71
N VAL A 731 -13.36 -25.79 -25.65
CA VAL A 731 -13.07 -24.73 -26.62
C VAL A 731 -14.15 -23.65 -26.61
N ARG A 732 -13.78 -22.43 -26.94
CA ARG A 732 -14.76 -21.33 -27.07
C ARG A 732 -15.67 -21.50 -28.29
N SER A 733 -15.12 -21.95 -29.43
CA SER A 733 -15.83 -22.12 -30.68
C SER A 733 -15.27 -23.32 -31.46
N LEU A 734 -16.11 -24.31 -31.73
CA LEU A 734 -15.71 -25.48 -32.54
C LEU A 734 -15.23 -25.10 -33.92
N SER A 735 -15.89 -24.16 -34.59
CA SER A 735 -15.52 -23.76 -35.94
C SER A 735 -14.21 -22.98 -35.98
N ALA A 736 -14.00 -22.03 -35.06
CA ALA A 736 -12.75 -21.28 -34.97
C ALA A 736 -11.59 -22.20 -34.57
N PHE A 737 -11.80 -23.09 -33.58
CA PHE A 737 -10.81 -24.06 -33.17
C PHE A 737 -10.42 -25.02 -34.30
N ALA A 738 -11.39 -25.59 -35.01
CA ALA A 738 -11.12 -26.50 -36.11
C ALA A 738 -10.42 -25.80 -37.32
N ALA A 739 -10.71 -24.53 -37.54
CA ALA A 739 -10.02 -23.74 -38.55
C ALA A 739 -8.54 -23.46 -38.16
N ALA A 740 -8.26 -23.25 -36.88
CA ALA A 740 -6.91 -22.97 -36.38
C ALA A 740 -6.06 -24.23 -36.21
N TYR A 741 -6.63 -25.34 -35.71
CA TYR A 741 -5.87 -26.51 -35.28
C TYR A 741 -6.24 -27.82 -36.03
N GLY A 742 -7.22 -27.76 -36.93
CA GLY A 742 -7.71 -28.93 -37.65
C GLY A 742 -8.85 -29.64 -36.92
N ALA A 743 -9.50 -30.58 -37.66
CA ALA A 743 -10.59 -31.39 -37.14
C ALA A 743 -10.04 -32.69 -36.51
N GLY A 744 -10.81 -33.29 -35.62
CA GLY A 744 -10.51 -34.62 -35.03
C GLY A 744 -9.75 -34.62 -33.72
N LEU A 745 -9.47 -33.47 -33.15
CA LEU A 745 -8.93 -33.33 -31.79
C LEU A 745 -9.99 -33.72 -30.72
N PRO A 746 -9.56 -34.16 -29.51
CA PRO A 746 -10.46 -34.65 -28.48
C PRO A 746 -11.19 -33.51 -27.76
N VAL A 747 -12.15 -32.90 -28.42
CA VAL A 747 -12.95 -31.81 -27.85
C VAL A 747 -14.16 -32.35 -27.09
N ALA A 748 -14.26 -32.08 -25.79
CA ALA A 748 -15.39 -32.45 -24.93
C ALA A 748 -16.62 -31.58 -25.19
N GLY A 749 -16.42 -30.30 -25.45
CA GLY A 749 -17.50 -29.35 -25.68
C GLY A 749 -17.07 -27.93 -25.84
N VAL A 750 -18.03 -27.04 -25.83
CA VAL A 750 -17.88 -25.58 -26.03
C VAL A 750 -18.21 -24.85 -24.72
N PHE A 751 -17.50 -23.78 -24.44
CA PHE A 751 -17.82 -22.87 -23.32
C PHE A 751 -19.31 -22.48 -23.38
N ALA A 752 -20.02 -22.64 -22.28
CA ALA A 752 -21.45 -22.36 -22.20
C ALA A 752 -21.73 -20.88 -21.91
N ASN A 753 -22.96 -20.46 -22.09
CA ASN A 753 -23.50 -19.15 -21.75
C ASN A 753 -22.71 -17.95 -22.32
N GLY A 754 -21.95 -18.17 -23.41
CA GLY A 754 -21.12 -17.13 -24.03
C GLY A 754 -19.90 -16.74 -23.21
N SER A 755 -19.51 -17.56 -22.22
CA SER A 755 -18.28 -17.35 -21.46
C SER A 755 -17.06 -17.40 -22.36
N ARG A 756 -15.98 -16.77 -21.94
CA ARG A 756 -14.72 -16.67 -22.66
C ARG A 756 -13.59 -16.44 -21.67
N LEU A 757 -12.39 -16.75 -22.03
CA LEU A 757 -11.21 -16.42 -21.22
C LEU A 757 -10.90 -14.92 -21.31
N ASP A 758 -10.62 -14.27 -20.17
CA ASP A 758 -10.29 -12.83 -20.15
C ASP A 758 -8.83 -12.61 -20.55
N ASN A 759 -8.62 -11.78 -21.59
CA ASN A 759 -7.28 -11.44 -22.04
C ASN A 759 -6.47 -10.60 -21.03
N ALA A 760 -7.13 -10.02 -20.02
CA ALA A 760 -6.51 -9.29 -18.91
C ALA A 760 -6.10 -10.20 -17.75
N GLY A 761 -6.50 -11.47 -17.78
CA GLY A 761 -6.27 -12.45 -16.73
C GLY A 761 -7.52 -12.65 -15.86
N GLU A 762 -7.68 -13.86 -15.35
CA GLU A 762 -8.79 -14.24 -14.49
C GLU A 762 -8.49 -15.49 -13.69
N ARG A 763 -9.39 -15.82 -12.75
CA ARG A 763 -9.37 -17.05 -11.96
C ARG A 763 -9.97 -18.20 -12.75
N ILE A 764 -9.28 -19.34 -12.78
CA ILE A 764 -9.76 -20.59 -13.37
C ILE A 764 -9.89 -21.63 -12.26
N LYS A 765 -11.09 -22.17 -12.06
CA LYS A 765 -11.36 -23.18 -11.04
C LYS A 765 -12.07 -24.39 -11.65
N LEU A 766 -11.51 -25.59 -11.38
CA LEU A 766 -12.11 -26.87 -11.76
C LEU A 766 -12.44 -27.68 -10.50
N GLU A 767 -13.65 -28.20 -10.43
CA GLU A 767 -14.17 -29.01 -9.32
C GLU A 767 -14.57 -30.41 -9.80
N ASP A 768 -14.45 -31.39 -8.89
CA ASP A 768 -14.96 -32.74 -9.12
C ASP A 768 -16.47 -32.86 -8.83
N ALA A 769 -17.01 -34.08 -8.93
CA ALA A 769 -18.45 -34.32 -8.74
C ALA A 769 -18.96 -33.99 -7.32
N GLU A 770 -18.09 -34.10 -6.32
CA GLU A 770 -18.35 -33.77 -4.92
C GLU A 770 -18.13 -32.29 -4.62
N SER A 771 -17.81 -31.48 -5.63
CA SER A 771 -17.43 -30.08 -5.53
C SER A 771 -16.10 -29.82 -4.82
N SER A 772 -15.26 -30.86 -4.73
CA SER A 772 -13.88 -30.68 -4.24
C SER A 772 -13.00 -30.08 -5.34
N THR A 773 -12.14 -29.14 -4.97
CA THR A 773 -11.28 -28.44 -5.94
C THR A 773 -10.24 -29.40 -6.53
N ILE A 774 -10.17 -29.48 -7.86
CA ILE A 774 -9.11 -30.17 -8.58
C ILE A 774 -7.92 -29.23 -8.78
N PHE A 775 -8.16 -28.01 -9.23
CA PHE A 775 -7.22 -26.90 -9.22
C PHE A 775 -7.95 -25.56 -9.21
N ASP A 776 -7.25 -24.55 -8.68
CA ASP A 776 -7.73 -23.17 -8.57
C ASP A 776 -6.53 -22.24 -8.71
N PHE A 777 -6.52 -21.40 -9.72
CA PHE A 777 -5.42 -20.48 -9.98
C PHE A 777 -5.89 -19.27 -10.76
N SER A 778 -5.09 -18.17 -10.68
CA SER A 778 -5.32 -16.97 -11.49
C SER A 778 -4.15 -16.73 -12.42
N TYR A 779 -4.42 -16.59 -13.73
CA TYR A 779 -3.41 -16.21 -14.69
C TYR A 779 -3.47 -14.73 -15.02
N ALA A 780 -2.35 -14.18 -15.52
CA ALA A 780 -2.26 -12.80 -15.99
C ALA A 780 -1.46 -12.71 -17.31
N PRO A 781 -1.71 -11.69 -18.17
CA PRO A 781 -0.97 -11.52 -19.41
C PRO A 781 0.41 -10.87 -19.22
N VAL A 782 0.85 -10.71 -17.99
CA VAL A 782 2.09 -10.03 -17.59
C VAL A 782 2.94 -10.89 -16.67
N PHE A 783 4.25 -10.63 -16.64
CA PHE A 783 5.16 -11.31 -15.73
C PHE A 783 4.65 -11.22 -14.27
N PRO A 784 4.74 -12.29 -13.45
CA PRO A 784 5.53 -13.52 -13.66
C PRO A 784 4.90 -14.59 -14.60
N TRP A 785 3.71 -14.38 -15.10
CA TRP A 785 3.08 -15.25 -16.08
C TRP A 785 3.64 -14.98 -17.48
N PRO A 786 3.76 -16.01 -18.35
CA PRO A 786 4.14 -15.79 -19.77
C PRO A 786 3.04 -15.04 -20.53
N GLY A 787 3.36 -13.94 -21.19
CA GLY A 787 2.39 -12.96 -21.70
C GLY A 787 1.96 -13.08 -23.17
N GLU A 788 2.05 -14.25 -23.83
CA GLU A 788 1.80 -14.38 -25.28
C GLU A 788 0.43 -14.97 -25.68
N GLY A 789 -0.54 -15.02 -24.76
CA GLY A 789 -1.91 -15.48 -25.07
C GLY A 789 -2.12 -17.00 -25.04
N VAL A 790 -1.04 -17.79 -25.03
CA VAL A 790 -1.07 -19.25 -24.84
C VAL A 790 -0.02 -19.65 -23.82
N LEU A 791 -0.44 -20.44 -22.83
CA LEU A 791 0.37 -20.91 -21.71
C LEU A 791 0.42 -22.43 -21.70
N VAL A 792 1.61 -22.99 -21.52
CA VAL A 792 1.81 -24.44 -21.35
C VAL A 792 2.32 -24.72 -19.94
N ALA A 793 1.61 -25.55 -19.21
CA ALA A 793 2.09 -26.06 -17.91
C ALA A 793 3.17 -27.13 -18.14
N ALA A 794 4.35 -26.92 -17.60
CA ALA A 794 5.53 -27.76 -17.84
C ALA A 794 6.28 -28.15 -16.56
N PRO A 795 6.04 -29.35 -16.00
CA PRO A 795 5.08 -30.36 -16.43
C PRO A 795 3.62 -29.96 -16.21
N PRO A 796 2.65 -30.65 -16.79
CA PRO A 796 1.23 -30.42 -16.54
C PRO A 796 0.95 -30.29 -15.04
N ALA A 797 0.12 -29.33 -14.66
CA ALA A 797 -0.03 -28.93 -13.29
C ALA A 797 -1.27 -29.53 -12.64
N ILE A 798 -1.09 -30.12 -11.46
CA ILE A 798 -2.12 -30.70 -10.60
C ILE A 798 -2.30 -29.79 -9.38
N GLY A 799 -3.53 -29.60 -8.95
CA GLY A 799 -3.86 -28.89 -7.73
C GLY A 799 -3.22 -27.49 -7.65
N GLU A 800 -2.59 -27.19 -6.54
CA GLU A 800 -1.95 -25.90 -6.29
C GLU A 800 -0.76 -25.60 -7.22
N ALA A 801 -0.14 -26.60 -7.80
CA ALA A 801 0.94 -26.39 -8.76
C ALA A 801 0.48 -25.58 -9.99
N ALA A 802 -0.82 -25.52 -10.26
CA ALA A 802 -1.38 -24.69 -11.33
C ALA A 802 -1.25 -23.18 -11.03
N ASN A 803 -1.26 -22.77 -9.76
CA ASN A 803 -1.13 -21.37 -9.34
C ASN A 803 0.32 -20.87 -9.26
N ASP A 804 1.31 -21.73 -9.51
CA ASP A 804 2.72 -21.33 -9.54
C ASP A 804 3.13 -20.85 -10.93
N PRO A 805 3.34 -19.54 -11.17
CA PRO A 805 3.71 -19.00 -12.49
C PRO A 805 5.00 -19.60 -13.06
N VAL A 806 5.90 -20.12 -12.20
CA VAL A 806 7.16 -20.75 -12.63
C VAL A 806 6.91 -22.09 -13.36
N ARG A 807 5.76 -22.69 -13.14
CA ARG A 807 5.31 -23.91 -13.83
C ARG A 807 4.83 -23.66 -15.25
N TRP A 808 4.54 -22.42 -15.59
CA TRP A 808 4.04 -22.06 -16.90
C TRP A 808 5.13 -21.49 -17.79
N ARG A 809 5.09 -21.81 -19.04
CA ARG A 809 5.99 -21.32 -20.08
C ARG A 809 5.24 -20.99 -21.37
N LEU A 810 5.91 -20.34 -22.27
CA LEU A 810 5.43 -20.16 -23.63
C LEU A 810 5.44 -21.51 -24.38
N PRO A 811 4.46 -21.77 -25.26
CA PRO A 811 4.47 -22.95 -26.13
C PRO A 811 5.65 -22.90 -27.12
N VAL A 812 6.11 -24.06 -27.61
CA VAL A 812 7.14 -24.12 -28.68
C VAL A 812 6.58 -23.49 -29.96
N ASP A 813 5.39 -23.89 -30.36
CA ASP A 813 4.62 -23.22 -31.43
C ASP A 813 3.81 -22.08 -30.81
N PRO A 814 3.93 -20.82 -31.28
CA PRO A 814 3.15 -19.71 -30.75
C PRO A 814 1.64 -19.90 -30.75
N ALA A 815 1.12 -20.76 -31.63
CA ALA A 815 -0.29 -21.10 -31.68
C ALA A 815 -0.71 -22.10 -30.60
N GLY A 816 0.22 -22.74 -29.90
CA GLY A 816 -0.05 -23.84 -28.95
C GLY A 816 0.05 -25.25 -29.56
N SER A 817 -0.27 -26.24 -28.74
CA SER A 817 -0.08 -27.63 -29.10
C SER A 817 -1.28 -28.53 -28.72
N PRO A 818 -2.53 -28.13 -28.98
CA PRO A 818 -3.69 -28.84 -28.47
C PRO A 818 -3.71 -30.32 -28.93
N GLY A 819 -4.04 -31.22 -28.02
CA GLY A 819 -4.11 -32.66 -28.21
C GLY A 819 -2.76 -33.39 -28.12
N ARG A 820 -1.67 -32.71 -27.93
CA ARG A 820 -0.31 -33.28 -27.83
C ARG A 820 0.59 -32.50 -26.86
N SER A 821 1.65 -33.16 -26.39
CA SER A 821 2.70 -32.44 -25.68
C SER A 821 3.64 -31.76 -26.68
N ASP A 822 4.06 -30.55 -26.44
CA ASP A 822 5.13 -29.86 -27.16
C ASP A 822 6.50 -30.02 -26.46
N ALA A 823 6.55 -30.73 -25.34
CA ALA A 823 7.80 -31.08 -24.68
C ALA A 823 8.68 -31.96 -25.55
N VAL A 824 9.96 -31.63 -25.65
CA VAL A 824 10.98 -32.39 -26.33
C VAL A 824 11.65 -33.32 -25.32
N ALA A 825 11.62 -34.63 -25.57
CA ALA A 825 12.30 -35.60 -24.71
C ALA A 825 13.82 -35.44 -24.84
N PHE A 826 14.53 -35.50 -23.72
CA PHE A 826 15.99 -35.58 -23.75
C PHE A 826 16.43 -36.96 -24.18
N SER A 827 17.19 -37.03 -25.27
CA SER A 827 17.69 -38.27 -25.86
C SER A 827 19.23 -38.34 -25.88
N GLY A 828 19.92 -37.34 -25.29
CA GLY A 828 21.37 -37.32 -25.23
C GLY A 828 21.99 -38.23 -24.17
N SER A 829 23.28 -38.39 -24.20
CA SER A 829 24.04 -39.35 -23.37
C SER A 829 24.96 -38.66 -22.33
N ASP A 830 25.30 -37.39 -22.51
CA ASP A 830 26.25 -36.66 -21.69
C ASP A 830 25.78 -35.28 -21.27
N ALA A 831 26.64 -34.56 -20.52
CA ALA A 831 26.37 -33.23 -20.02
C ALA A 831 26.32 -32.14 -21.12
N ALA A 832 27.07 -32.35 -22.22
CA ALA A 832 27.06 -31.40 -23.34
C ALA A 832 25.75 -31.54 -24.13
N ASP A 833 25.29 -32.79 -24.36
CA ASP A 833 23.98 -33.04 -24.93
C ASP A 833 22.86 -32.44 -24.10
N PHE A 834 22.96 -32.56 -22.77
CA PHE A 834 21.96 -32.00 -21.86
C PHE A 834 21.95 -30.46 -21.89
N LEU A 835 23.12 -29.88 -21.95
CA LEU A 835 23.24 -28.39 -22.07
C LEU A 835 22.68 -27.90 -23.41
N ALA A 836 22.99 -28.60 -24.51
CA ALA A 836 22.45 -28.28 -25.83
C ALA A 836 20.92 -28.42 -25.85
N TYR A 837 20.37 -29.47 -25.22
CA TYR A 837 18.94 -29.61 -25.04
C TYR A 837 18.33 -28.47 -24.23
N ALA A 838 18.91 -28.12 -23.07
CA ALA A 838 18.39 -27.09 -22.18
C ALA A 838 18.41 -25.68 -22.79
N MET A 839 19.48 -25.36 -23.52
CA MET A 839 19.72 -24.04 -24.09
C MET A 839 19.44 -23.95 -25.61
N GLY A 840 18.94 -25.00 -26.22
CA GLY A 840 18.68 -25.04 -27.67
C GLY A 840 19.95 -24.83 -28.50
N GLY A 841 21.08 -25.38 -28.06
CA GLY A 841 22.37 -25.21 -28.69
C GLY A 841 23.04 -23.86 -28.51
N GLN A 842 22.47 -22.98 -27.66
CA GLN A 842 23.04 -21.70 -27.30
C GLN A 842 23.70 -21.81 -25.93
N THR A 843 25.00 -21.47 -25.83
CA THR A 843 25.76 -21.57 -24.56
C THR A 843 26.05 -20.23 -23.92
N GLU A 844 25.58 -19.16 -24.53
CA GLU A 844 25.88 -17.80 -24.08
C GLU A 844 25.04 -17.41 -22.86
N VAL A 845 25.72 -17.03 -21.79
CA VAL A 845 25.18 -16.35 -20.62
C VAL A 845 25.84 -14.99 -20.57
N ARG A 846 25.10 -13.91 -20.52
CA ARG A 846 25.64 -12.55 -20.59
C ARG A 846 25.01 -11.60 -19.56
N LEU A 847 25.77 -10.57 -19.22
CA LEU A 847 25.27 -9.44 -18.46
C LEU A 847 24.76 -8.39 -19.43
N VAL A 848 23.56 -7.91 -19.20
CA VAL A 848 22.94 -6.82 -19.94
C VAL A 848 22.58 -5.69 -18.98
N GLY A 849 22.79 -4.44 -19.40
CA GLY A 849 22.29 -3.29 -18.67
C GLY A 849 20.76 -3.21 -18.81
N GLY A 850 20.08 -2.90 -17.73
CA GLY A 850 18.62 -2.71 -17.68
C GLY A 850 18.27 -1.59 -16.72
N GLU A 851 17.06 -1.04 -16.85
CA GLU A 851 16.45 -0.18 -15.84
C GLU A 851 15.42 -1.01 -15.07
N VAL A 852 15.56 -1.05 -13.75
CA VAL A 852 14.56 -1.63 -12.87
C VAL A 852 14.13 -0.54 -11.89
N ALA A 853 12.85 -0.18 -11.92
CA ALA A 853 12.27 0.89 -11.11
C ALA A 853 13.03 2.24 -11.21
N GLY A 854 13.55 2.58 -12.41
CA GLY A 854 14.24 3.85 -12.63
C GLY A 854 15.70 3.90 -12.19
N SER A 855 16.28 2.78 -11.75
CA SER A 855 17.70 2.65 -11.42
C SER A 855 18.41 1.77 -12.46
N PRO A 856 19.64 2.09 -12.88
CA PRO A 856 20.42 1.23 -13.75
C PRO A 856 20.84 -0.03 -12.96
N ASP A 857 20.36 -1.18 -13.43
CA ASP A 857 20.70 -2.48 -12.85
C ASP A 857 21.35 -3.39 -13.89
N PHE A 858 22.05 -4.43 -13.43
CA PHE A 858 22.57 -5.46 -14.30
C PHE A 858 21.70 -6.70 -14.24
N LEU A 859 21.33 -7.21 -15.41
CA LEU A 859 20.56 -8.43 -15.56
C LEU A 859 21.44 -9.55 -16.10
N LEU A 860 21.28 -10.74 -15.54
CA LEU A 860 21.83 -11.97 -16.12
C LEU A 860 20.84 -12.49 -17.17
N GLU A 861 21.28 -12.53 -18.42
CA GLU A 861 20.45 -12.99 -19.55
C GLU A 861 21.00 -14.30 -20.13
N PHE A 862 20.12 -15.25 -20.36
CA PHE A 862 20.44 -16.50 -21.07
C PHE A 862 19.24 -17.00 -21.87
N ARG A 863 19.51 -17.92 -22.79
CA ARG A 863 18.48 -18.58 -23.57
C ARG A 863 18.11 -19.92 -22.99
N ARG A 864 16.82 -20.25 -23.10
CA ARG A 864 16.26 -21.53 -22.72
C ARG A 864 15.45 -22.11 -23.88
N SER A 865 15.58 -23.39 -24.15
CA SER A 865 14.71 -24.09 -25.08
C SER A 865 13.31 -24.24 -24.49
N LEU A 866 12.29 -23.81 -25.23
CA LEU A 866 10.89 -23.83 -24.78
C LEU A 866 10.37 -25.26 -24.60
N GLY A 867 10.87 -26.24 -25.37
CA GLY A 867 10.48 -27.66 -25.23
C GLY A 867 11.30 -28.44 -24.22
N ALA A 868 12.32 -27.86 -23.59
CA ALA A 868 13.23 -28.59 -22.70
C ALA A 868 12.68 -28.70 -21.28
N ASP A 869 11.52 -29.32 -21.10
CA ASP A 869 10.82 -29.39 -19.81
C ASP A 869 11.57 -30.23 -18.75
N ALA A 870 12.46 -31.14 -19.18
CA ALA A 870 13.31 -31.88 -18.26
C ALA A 870 14.52 -31.11 -17.73
N ALA A 871 14.72 -29.85 -18.13
CA ALA A 871 15.85 -29.02 -17.71
C ALA A 871 15.41 -27.78 -16.90
N VAL A 872 16.10 -27.55 -15.78
CA VAL A 872 15.91 -26.37 -14.95
C VAL A 872 17.23 -25.60 -14.83
N GLY A 873 17.24 -24.34 -15.23
CA GLY A 873 18.38 -23.44 -15.11
C GLY A 873 18.29 -22.58 -13.84
N ILE A 874 19.27 -22.70 -12.95
CA ILE A 874 19.38 -21.93 -11.71
C ILE A 874 20.53 -20.95 -11.84
N PRO A 875 20.27 -19.62 -11.82
CA PRO A 875 21.33 -18.62 -11.81
C PRO A 875 22.06 -18.66 -10.49
N GLN A 876 23.38 -18.47 -10.52
CA GLN A 876 24.23 -18.47 -9.34
C GLN A 876 25.31 -17.40 -9.46
N GLY A 877 25.68 -16.81 -8.33
CA GLY A 877 26.80 -15.86 -8.20
C GLY A 877 27.87 -16.39 -7.26
N SER A 878 29.13 -15.95 -7.49
CA SER A 878 30.27 -16.25 -6.64
C SER A 878 31.23 -15.07 -6.59
N ALA A 879 31.82 -14.81 -5.43
CA ALA A 879 32.88 -13.84 -5.25
C ALA A 879 34.30 -14.44 -5.47
N ASP A 880 34.43 -15.76 -5.34
CA ASP A 880 35.72 -16.48 -5.25
C ASP A 880 35.85 -17.67 -6.22
N LEU A 881 34.86 -17.93 -7.04
CA LEU A 881 34.74 -19.12 -7.91
C LEU A 881 34.63 -20.46 -7.16
N GLY A 882 34.69 -20.44 -5.83
CA GLY A 882 34.63 -21.64 -5.00
C GLY A 882 33.25 -21.89 -4.44
N THR A 883 32.63 -20.85 -3.89
CA THR A 883 31.29 -20.93 -3.30
C THR A 883 30.27 -20.26 -4.20
N TRP A 884 29.22 -20.98 -4.56
CA TRP A 884 28.16 -20.50 -5.44
C TRP A 884 26.82 -20.44 -4.73
N SER A 885 26.13 -19.28 -4.81
CA SER A 885 24.80 -19.06 -4.23
C SER A 885 23.81 -18.59 -5.29
N HIS A 886 22.54 -19.00 -5.12
CA HIS A 886 21.42 -18.52 -5.93
C HIS A 886 20.57 -17.47 -5.18
N GLU A 887 20.90 -17.17 -3.93
CA GLU A 887 20.17 -16.21 -3.13
C GLU A 887 20.19 -14.80 -3.74
N GLY A 888 19.07 -14.10 -3.70
CA GLY A 888 18.90 -12.72 -4.18
C GLY A 888 18.73 -12.58 -5.69
N PHE A 889 18.80 -13.65 -6.49
CA PHE A 889 18.42 -13.57 -7.90
C PHE A 889 16.91 -13.51 -8.06
N VAL A 890 16.43 -12.45 -8.68
CA VAL A 890 15.00 -12.25 -8.96
C VAL A 890 14.75 -12.37 -10.45
N ARG A 891 13.87 -13.27 -10.86
CA ARG A 891 13.47 -13.39 -12.27
C ARG A 891 12.64 -12.16 -12.64
N GLU A 892 13.05 -11.46 -13.70
CA GLU A 892 12.43 -10.22 -14.16
C GLU A 892 11.59 -10.41 -15.42
N SER A 893 11.99 -11.33 -16.29
CA SER A 893 11.24 -11.62 -17.51
C SER A 893 11.62 -12.95 -18.15
N GLU A 894 10.69 -13.50 -18.88
CA GLU A 894 10.93 -14.53 -19.89
C GLU A 894 10.08 -14.19 -21.11
N LEU A 895 10.74 -13.93 -22.24
CA LEU A 895 10.10 -13.58 -23.50
C LEU A 895 10.60 -14.51 -24.60
N ARG A 896 9.78 -14.74 -25.61
CA ARG A 896 10.20 -15.51 -26.78
C ARG A 896 11.38 -14.82 -27.50
N ASP A 897 12.37 -15.58 -27.92
CA ASP A 897 13.47 -15.04 -28.71
C ASP A 897 12.94 -14.63 -30.08
N PRO A 898 13.03 -13.35 -30.47
CA PRO A 898 12.43 -12.85 -31.73
C PRO A 898 13.09 -13.42 -32.99
N VAL A 899 14.30 -13.94 -32.85
CA VAL A 899 15.06 -14.54 -33.96
C VAL A 899 14.92 -16.06 -34.00
N ARG A 900 14.68 -16.68 -32.84
CA ARG A 900 14.62 -18.13 -32.68
C ARG A 900 13.37 -18.53 -31.91
N PRO A 901 12.22 -18.68 -32.56
CA PRO A 901 10.92 -18.83 -31.89
C PRO A 901 10.80 -20.02 -30.91
N GLY A 902 11.63 -21.07 -31.11
CA GLY A 902 11.68 -22.22 -30.19
C GLY A 902 12.47 -21.99 -28.89
N LEU A 903 13.04 -20.79 -28.71
CA LEU A 903 13.76 -20.40 -27.50
C LEU A 903 13.05 -19.27 -26.78
N SER A 904 13.29 -19.18 -25.47
CA SER A 904 13.02 -17.95 -24.69
C SER A 904 14.30 -17.29 -24.22
N VAL A 905 14.22 -15.98 -24.01
CA VAL A 905 15.25 -15.16 -23.36
C VAL A 905 14.79 -14.93 -21.92
N VAL A 906 15.56 -15.46 -20.97
CA VAL A 906 15.27 -15.35 -19.55
C VAL A 906 16.21 -14.32 -18.94
N ARG A 907 15.68 -13.43 -18.10
CA ARG A 907 16.44 -12.39 -17.39
C ARG A 907 16.21 -12.47 -15.91
N TYR A 908 17.32 -12.41 -15.17
CA TYR A 908 17.31 -12.32 -13.72
C TYR A 908 18.03 -11.06 -13.26
N ARG A 909 17.44 -10.31 -12.33
CA ARG A 909 18.13 -9.27 -11.61
C ARG A 909 19.17 -9.88 -10.70
N ILE A 910 20.36 -9.30 -10.73
CA ILE A 910 21.49 -9.75 -9.91
C ILE A 910 21.37 -9.09 -8.54
N PRO A 911 21.60 -9.83 -7.44
CA PRO A 911 21.61 -9.21 -6.11
C PRO A 911 22.70 -8.13 -6.02
N ALA A 912 22.40 -7.03 -5.33
CA ALA A 912 23.34 -5.94 -5.12
C ALA A 912 24.62 -6.48 -4.47
N ALA A 913 25.76 -6.30 -5.16
CA ALA A 913 27.02 -6.93 -4.77
C ALA A 913 28.08 -5.89 -4.45
N THR A 914 28.85 -6.13 -3.39
CA THR A 914 30.10 -5.45 -3.08
C THR A 914 31.28 -6.27 -3.57
N GLY A 915 31.90 -5.90 -4.71
CA GLY A 915 33.11 -6.52 -5.23
C GLY A 915 33.00 -7.22 -6.59
N ARG A 916 34.06 -7.83 -7.09
CA ARG A 916 34.05 -8.61 -8.32
C ARG A 916 33.21 -9.86 -8.13
N GLN A 917 32.26 -10.11 -9.04
CA GLN A 917 31.40 -11.29 -9.01
C GLN A 917 31.49 -12.07 -10.32
N TYR A 918 31.34 -13.37 -10.17
CA TYR A 918 31.23 -14.33 -11.27
C TYR A 918 29.80 -14.85 -11.28
N PHE A 919 29.25 -15.09 -12.46
CA PHE A 919 27.87 -15.54 -12.64
C PHE A 919 27.85 -16.76 -13.57
N ARG A 920 26.97 -17.70 -13.26
CA ARG A 920 26.69 -18.86 -14.12
C ARG A 920 25.22 -19.24 -14.04
N VAL A 921 24.76 -20.07 -14.98
CA VAL A 921 23.51 -20.80 -14.88
C VAL A 921 23.85 -22.27 -14.73
N GLN A 922 23.45 -22.85 -13.63
CA GLN A 922 23.59 -24.27 -13.40
C GLN A 922 22.33 -24.98 -13.87
N TRP A 923 22.48 -25.99 -14.73
CA TRP A 923 21.38 -26.74 -15.27
C TRP A 923 21.24 -28.07 -14.56
N HIS A 924 20.02 -28.36 -14.13
CA HIS A 924 19.64 -29.60 -13.47
C HIS A 924 18.58 -30.32 -14.28
N ARG A 925 18.62 -31.66 -14.20
CA ARG A 925 17.56 -32.51 -14.72
C ARG A 925 16.43 -32.55 -13.69
N ARG A 926 15.19 -32.31 -14.14
CA ARG A 926 13.97 -32.50 -13.33
C ARG A 926 13.71 -33.94 -13.04
#